data_5b1a3bd1c92203fec9c97fcf9749de0e
#
_entry.id   5b1a3bd1c92203fec9c97fcf9749de0e
#
_cell.length_a   1.000
_cell.length_b   1.000
_cell.length_c   1.000
_cell.angle_alpha   90.00
_cell.angle_beta   90.00
_cell.angle_gamma   90.00
#
_symmetry.space_group_name_H-M   'P 1'
#
loop_
_entity.id
_entity.type
_entity.pdbx_description
1 polymer ?
#
loop_
_entity_poly.entity_id
_entity_poly.type
_entity_poly.pdbx_seq_one_letter_code
_entity_poly.pdbx_strand_id
1 'polypeptide(L)'
;RTTWTQPADLYPRGFPYYVRGRDSARSYISELFQTRITMYDGAMGTMIQKHKLEEDAFRAERFKDYDMLIKGNNDLLSITQPQIIKDIYKKYLVEGGSQLIGTNTFSSTTIAQADYKMEDLVYELNYDSARLAREACDEVTKMDPTKPRFVVGAIGPTNRTASISPDVNDPTARNCTFDELVEAYYEQCVGLVDGGADILIVETIFDTLNAKAAVYAVNEFLEDAGIDIPLFISGTLVDQSGRTLSGQTGEGFYASIRHAKPMCVGLNCALGASAMAPFLKRLSDCAECFVHVYSNAGLPNAMGGYDDTPADMARENVVFAKNGWVNMMGGCCGSTPPHIKAIYEACKDFAPRPLPTLGPPRMWLSGLEDFKIGPDTYNNCGLPFVNVGERCNIAGSRKFKRLIMEGKYPELMDIAKDQVEAGAHVVDINVDDGMLDGLAAMQKFVKMAVTEPDVSRVPFMIDSSKFDIVLAGLKWNQGKAIVNSISLKVGEELFIEHATLLRKHGAAVVVMAFDEQGQAATKEDKIRICKRSYDILVNEPVCFPPEDIIFDPNILTIGTGIEEHNNYGVDFIEATKTIKELCPWCKISGGVSNLSFGFRGVNVVRESIHAYFLHHACVSSGMDVGIVNAAEMLHPVEVPVQLREVCEDAVLNRRPDATDRLLAATEAEKEAMELRKRGGGAVQVKKKSWRDLPIAERLTHALVKGISEHVDKDTEEMRSEIEQRGGKTLEVIEGPLMQGMNVVGDLFGAG
;
A
#
# COMPACT_ATOMS: atom_id res chain seq x y z
N ARG A 1 -26.44 6.88 -7.59
CA ARG A 1 -26.12 6.41 -8.98
C ARG A 1 -26.85 7.30 -9.96
N THR A 2 -26.22 8.34 -10.45
CA THR A 2 -26.63 8.98 -11.69
C THR A 2 -26.16 8.07 -12.81
N THR A 3 -27.06 7.34 -13.42
CA THR A 3 -26.80 6.63 -14.68
C THR A 3 -26.37 7.68 -15.70
N TRP A 4 -25.07 7.69 -16.01
CA TRP A 4 -24.56 8.52 -17.09
C TRP A 4 -25.23 8.09 -18.38
N THR A 5 -26.10 8.96 -18.93
CA THR A 5 -26.62 8.85 -20.26
C THR A 5 -25.79 9.79 -21.13
N GLN A 6 -25.00 9.22 -22.05
CA GLN A 6 -24.31 10.00 -23.08
C GLN A 6 -25.25 11.04 -23.64
N PRO A 7 -24.88 12.32 -23.68
CA PRO A 7 -25.69 13.32 -24.38
C PRO A 7 -25.80 12.90 -25.85
N ALA A 8 -26.93 12.34 -26.21
CA ALA A 8 -27.15 11.73 -27.54
C ALA A 8 -27.02 12.73 -28.71
N ASP A 9 -26.99 14.02 -28.42
CA ASP A 9 -27.07 15.08 -29.40
C ASP A 9 -25.79 15.86 -29.68
N LEU A 10 -24.69 15.59 -28.95
CA LEU A 10 -23.46 16.38 -29.09
C LEU A 10 -22.40 15.74 -30.00
N TYR A 11 -22.41 14.42 -30.20
CA TYR A 11 -21.36 13.77 -31.00
C TYR A 11 -21.92 12.59 -31.83
N PRO A 12 -21.63 12.53 -33.14
CA PRO A 12 -22.07 11.40 -33.96
C PRO A 12 -21.34 10.12 -33.50
N ARG A 13 -22.12 9.16 -33.04
CA ARG A 13 -21.68 7.74 -32.88
C ARG A 13 -21.25 7.26 -34.26
N GLY A 14 -19.97 7.24 -34.52
CA GLY A 14 -19.46 6.79 -35.79
C GLY A 14 -18.11 7.28 -36.17
N PHE A 15 -17.21 7.42 -35.20
CA PHE A 15 -15.80 7.38 -35.53
C PHE A 15 -15.44 5.91 -35.76
N PRO A 16 -15.25 5.47 -37.02
CA PRO A 16 -15.02 4.05 -37.32
C PRO A 16 -13.69 3.53 -36.75
N TYR A 17 -12.80 4.41 -36.32
CA TYR A 17 -11.54 4.10 -35.65
C TYR A 17 -11.73 3.65 -34.20
N TYR A 18 -12.75 4.14 -33.56
CA TYR A 18 -12.97 4.04 -32.12
C TYR A 18 -13.41 2.66 -31.63
N VAL A 19 -14.23 1.96 -32.38
CA VAL A 19 -14.77 0.64 -31.97
C VAL A 19 -13.90 -0.53 -32.47
N ARG A 20 -13.21 -0.35 -33.59
CA ARG A 20 -12.31 -1.39 -34.15
C ARG A 20 -10.86 -1.29 -33.65
N GLY A 21 -10.46 -0.15 -33.08
CA GLY A 21 -9.07 0.13 -32.71
C GLY A 21 -8.67 -0.22 -31.28
N ARG A 22 -9.63 -0.35 -30.34
CA ARG A 22 -9.32 -0.46 -28.91
C ARG A 22 -8.65 -1.78 -28.51
N ASP A 23 -9.21 -2.91 -28.88
CA ASP A 23 -8.56 -4.21 -28.65
C ASP A 23 -7.26 -4.30 -29.42
N SER A 24 -7.19 -3.67 -30.60
CA SER A 24 -5.98 -3.59 -31.41
C SER A 24 -4.93 -2.68 -30.81
N ALA A 25 -5.30 -1.59 -30.11
CA ALA A 25 -4.36 -0.68 -29.46
C ALA A 25 -3.60 -1.35 -28.30
N ARG A 26 -4.32 -2.04 -27.40
CA ARG A 26 -3.69 -2.79 -26.29
C ARG A 26 -2.70 -3.84 -26.82
N SER A 27 -3.11 -4.66 -27.79
CA SER A 27 -2.29 -5.72 -28.36
C SER A 27 -1.07 -5.12 -29.08
N TYR A 28 -1.28 -4.10 -29.89
CA TYR A 28 -0.20 -3.43 -30.62
C TYR A 28 0.84 -2.77 -29.68
N ILE A 29 0.39 -2.06 -28.65
CA ILE A 29 1.28 -1.43 -27.67
C ILE A 29 2.05 -2.49 -26.87
N SER A 30 1.40 -3.62 -26.53
CA SER A 30 2.07 -4.72 -25.86
C SER A 30 3.19 -5.30 -26.74
N GLU A 31 2.93 -5.55 -28.02
CA GLU A 31 3.95 -6.00 -28.96
C GLU A 31 5.07 -4.96 -29.14
N LEU A 32 4.69 -3.69 -29.25
CA LEU A 32 5.64 -2.59 -29.39
C LEU A 32 6.61 -2.53 -28.20
N PHE A 33 6.10 -2.62 -26.97
CA PHE A 33 6.89 -2.55 -25.74
C PHE A 33 7.77 -3.79 -25.51
N GLN A 34 7.45 -4.93 -26.16
CA GLN A 34 8.28 -6.14 -26.14
C GLN A 34 9.38 -6.10 -27.21
N THR A 35 9.21 -5.32 -28.28
CA THR A 35 10.12 -5.32 -29.41
C THR A 35 11.13 -4.17 -29.37
N ARG A 36 10.78 -3.03 -28.80
CA ARG A 36 11.65 -1.87 -28.71
C ARG A 36 11.27 -0.91 -27.60
N ILE A 37 12.21 -0.10 -27.14
CA ILE A 37 11.94 1.02 -26.25
C ILE A 37 11.18 2.10 -27.02
N THR A 38 10.01 2.48 -26.53
CA THR A 38 9.08 3.42 -27.18
C THR A 38 9.21 4.80 -26.56
N MET A 39 9.08 5.85 -27.38
CA MET A 39 9.16 7.23 -26.90
C MET A 39 7.79 7.80 -26.61
N TYR A 40 7.63 8.28 -25.38
CA TYR A 40 6.60 9.21 -24.94
C TYR A 40 7.08 10.63 -25.25
N ASP A 41 6.22 11.62 -25.12
CA ASP A 41 6.59 13.00 -25.38
C ASP A 41 7.37 13.65 -24.21
N GLY A 42 7.44 14.96 -24.21
CA GLY A 42 8.06 15.78 -23.19
C GLY A 42 7.10 16.85 -22.65
N ALA A 43 7.66 17.82 -21.94
CA ALA A 43 6.90 18.79 -21.16
C ALA A 43 6.04 19.71 -22.03
N MET A 44 4.71 19.58 -21.96
CA MET A 44 3.76 20.50 -22.56
C MET A 44 3.92 21.92 -22.00
N GLY A 45 3.97 22.07 -20.68
CA GLY A 45 4.12 23.36 -20.00
C GLY A 45 5.39 24.11 -20.44
N THR A 46 6.53 23.41 -20.58
CA THR A 46 7.80 23.99 -21.07
C THR A 46 7.65 24.52 -22.50
N MET A 47 6.92 23.83 -23.35
CA MET A 47 6.67 24.27 -24.71
C MET A 47 5.71 25.47 -24.78
N ILE A 48 4.65 25.47 -23.94
CA ILE A 48 3.73 26.61 -23.81
C ILE A 48 4.50 27.87 -23.34
N GLN A 49 5.36 27.76 -22.35
CA GLN A 49 6.14 28.88 -21.81
C GLN A 49 6.99 29.58 -22.87
N LYS A 50 7.45 28.87 -23.91
CA LYS A 50 8.22 29.47 -25.04
C LYS A 50 7.41 30.47 -25.87
N HIS A 51 6.08 30.34 -25.85
CA HIS A 51 5.19 31.27 -26.55
C HIS A 51 4.97 32.58 -25.78
N LYS A 52 5.35 32.66 -24.48
CA LYS A 52 5.25 33.84 -23.62
C LYS A 52 3.85 34.48 -23.68
N LEU A 53 2.84 33.62 -23.56
CA LEU A 53 1.43 34.04 -23.61
C LEU A 53 1.09 34.91 -22.40
N GLU A 54 0.37 36.01 -22.66
CA GLU A 54 -0.15 36.92 -21.65
C GLU A 54 -1.66 36.66 -21.40
N GLU A 55 -2.25 37.32 -20.41
CA GLU A 55 -3.64 37.12 -19.98
C GLU A 55 -4.63 37.14 -21.16
N ASP A 56 -4.48 38.10 -22.10
CA ASP A 56 -5.36 38.22 -23.26
C ASP A 56 -5.35 36.98 -24.16
N ALA A 57 -4.19 36.30 -24.26
CA ALA A 57 -4.07 35.07 -25.02
C ALA A 57 -4.79 33.90 -24.34
N PHE A 58 -4.74 33.83 -23.00
CA PHE A 58 -5.50 32.83 -22.24
C PHE A 58 -7.00 33.06 -22.33
N ARG A 59 -7.45 34.33 -22.35
CA ARG A 59 -8.89 34.69 -22.48
C ARG A 59 -9.42 34.43 -23.88
N ALA A 60 -8.67 34.78 -24.88
CA ALA A 60 -9.11 34.86 -26.26
C ALA A 60 -10.48 35.64 -26.36
N GLU A 61 -11.28 35.41 -27.39
CA GLU A 61 -12.61 36.07 -27.52
C GLU A 61 -13.63 35.50 -26.53
N ARG A 62 -13.55 34.20 -26.21
CA ARG A 62 -14.54 33.49 -25.40
C ARG A 62 -14.60 33.96 -23.95
N PHE A 63 -13.46 34.30 -23.34
CA PHE A 63 -13.36 34.67 -21.93
C PHE A 63 -12.88 36.11 -21.73
N LYS A 64 -13.02 36.99 -22.73
CA LYS A 64 -12.54 38.38 -22.65
C LYS A 64 -13.06 39.14 -21.43
N ASP A 65 -14.33 38.91 -21.07
CA ASP A 65 -15.02 39.57 -19.98
C ASP A 65 -15.07 38.73 -18.68
N TYR A 66 -14.20 37.67 -18.59
CA TYR A 66 -14.16 36.81 -17.41
C TYR A 66 -13.63 37.57 -16.19
N ASP A 67 -14.24 37.36 -15.01
CA ASP A 67 -14.04 38.20 -13.82
C ASP A 67 -12.73 37.86 -13.05
N MET A 68 -12.04 36.77 -13.42
CA MET A 68 -10.81 36.32 -12.77
C MET A 68 -9.62 36.34 -13.72
N LEU A 69 -8.40 36.36 -13.15
CA LEU A 69 -7.17 36.08 -13.90
C LEU A 69 -7.09 34.59 -14.20
N ILE A 70 -6.88 34.25 -15.47
CA ILE A 70 -6.79 32.86 -15.93
C ILE A 70 -5.46 32.52 -16.57
N LYS A 71 -4.51 33.48 -16.61
CA LYS A 71 -3.12 33.23 -16.99
C LYS A 71 -2.53 32.17 -16.04
N GLY A 72 -1.99 31.11 -16.60
CA GLY A 72 -1.44 29.97 -15.85
C GLY A 72 -2.33 28.72 -15.94
N ASN A 73 -3.62 28.85 -16.34
CA ASN A 73 -4.45 27.70 -16.65
C ASN A 73 -4.07 27.17 -18.06
N ASN A 74 -2.98 26.41 -18.11
CA ASN A 74 -2.44 25.90 -19.36
C ASN A 74 -3.40 24.95 -20.09
N ASP A 75 -4.24 24.24 -19.35
CA ASP A 75 -5.20 23.28 -19.91
C ASP A 75 -6.28 24.00 -20.73
N LEU A 76 -6.65 25.24 -20.31
CA LEU A 76 -7.59 26.09 -21.02
C LEU A 76 -7.13 26.44 -22.44
N LEU A 77 -5.83 26.41 -22.70
CA LEU A 77 -5.27 26.72 -24.03
C LEU A 77 -5.69 25.71 -25.09
N SER A 78 -6.12 24.54 -24.71
CA SER A 78 -6.74 23.57 -25.65
C SER A 78 -8.04 24.12 -26.28
N ILE A 79 -8.75 24.99 -25.56
CA ILE A 79 -9.96 25.69 -26.04
C ILE A 79 -9.60 27.04 -26.66
N THR A 80 -8.76 27.84 -26.00
CA THR A 80 -8.51 29.24 -26.39
C THR A 80 -7.38 29.42 -27.42
N GLN A 81 -6.42 28.51 -27.47
CA GLN A 81 -5.27 28.51 -28.39
C GLN A 81 -5.03 27.12 -29.01
N PRO A 82 -6.08 26.48 -29.62
CA PRO A 82 -5.98 25.07 -30.06
C PRO A 82 -4.87 24.82 -31.07
N GLN A 83 -4.54 25.82 -31.91
CA GLN A 83 -3.48 25.67 -32.90
C GLN A 83 -2.08 25.57 -32.25
N ILE A 84 -1.83 26.34 -31.17
CA ILE A 84 -0.54 26.29 -30.44
C ILE A 84 -0.41 24.88 -29.82
N ILE A 85 -1.44 24.37 -29.18
CA ILE A 85 -1.42 23.05 -28.55
C ILE A 85 -1.19 21.95 -29.60
N LYS A 86 -1.93 22.00 -30.71
CA LYS A 86 -1.78 21.03 -31.81
C LYS A 86 -0.39 21.07 -32.44
N ASP A 87 0.20 22.26 -32.60
CA ASP A 87 1.57 22.42 -33.13
C ASP A 87 2.61 21.86 -32.18
N ILE A 88 2.42 21.97 -30.86
CA ILE A 88 3.29 21.35 -29.86
C ILE A 88 3.24 19.82 -30.00
N TYR A 89 2.05 19.23 -30.08
CA TYR A 89 1.90 17.79 -30.32
C TYR A 89 2.64 17.34 -31.57
N LYS A 90 2.46 18.05 -32.70
CA LYS A 90 3.17 17.74 -33.96
C LYS A 90 4.69 17.82 -33.84
N LYS A 91 5.20 18.79 -33.09
CA LYS A 91 6.65 18.90 -32.87
C LYS A 91 7.20 17.68 -32.12
N TYR A 92 6.53 17.23 -31.08
CA TYR A 92 6.94 16.01 -30.38
C TYR A 92 6.85 14.76 -31.25
N LEU A 93 5.79 14.63 -32.06
CA LEU A 93 5.60 13.49 -32.96
C LEU A 93 6.64 13.46 -34.10
N VAL A 94 6.93 14.61 -34.71
CA VAL A 94 7.78 14.71 -35.94
C VAL A 94 9.24 14.96 -35.59
N GLU A 95 9.52 16.00 -34.79
CA GLU A 95 10.87 16.38 -34.43
C GLU A 95 11.43 15.52 -33.29
N GLY A 96 10.62 15.23 -32.29
CA GLY A 96 10.95 14.38 -31.14
C GLY A 96 10.99 12.90 -31.48
N GLY A 97 10.20 12.47 -32.46
CA GLY A 97 10.04 11.06 -32.85
C GLY A 97 9.16 10.24 -31.90
N SER A 98 8.37 10.91 -31.06
CA SER A 98 7.44 10.25 -30.12
C SER A 98 6.39 9.41 -30.85
N GLN A 99 6.01 8.28 -30.26
CA GLN A 99 4.87 7.47 -30.71
C GLN A 99 3.65 7.62 -29.83
N LEU A 100 3.84 8.01 -28.58
CA LEU A 100 2.81 8.30 -27.62
C LEU A 100 2.91 9.78 -27.24
N ILE A 101 1.76 10.48 -27.20
CA ILE A 101 1.69 11.87 -26.73
C ILE A 101 0.63 12.01 -25.65
N GLY A 102 0.95 12.76 -24.60
CA GLY A 102 0.06 13.09 -23.51
C GLY A 102 -0.87 14.24 -23.85
N THR A 103 -2.12 14.18 -23.40
CA THR A 103 -3.06 15.29 -23.54
C THR A 103 -2.69 16.47 -22.65
N ASN A 104 -3.06 17.68 -23.02
CA ASN A 104 -2.88 18.89 -22.20
C ASN A 104 -3.99 19.00 -21.14
N THR A 105 -4.02 18.04 -20.21
CA THR A 105 -5.12 17.87 -19.24
C THR A 105 -4.62 17.61 -17.81
N PHE A 106 -3.43 18.09 -17.51
CA PHE A 106 -2.77 17.85 -16.21
C PHE A 106 -3.59 18.30 -15.00
N SER A 107 -4.32 19.43 -15.15
CA SER A 107 -5.15 20.03 -14.10
C SER A 107 -6.63 20.09 -14.51
N SER A 108 -7.08 19.25 -15.45
CA SER A 108 -8.45 19.29 -16.00
C SER A 108 -9.45 18.47 -15.17
N THR A 109 -9.47 18.69 -13.84
CA THR A 109 -10.47 18.14 -12.92
C THR A 109 -11.32 19.28 -12.33
N THR A 110 -12.54 18.99 -11.90
CA THR A 110 -13.41 19.95 -11.18
C THR A 110 -12.70 20.54 -9.95
N ILE A 111 -11.95 19.70 -9.21
CA ILE A 111 -11.19 20.13 -8.04
C ILE A 111 -10.11 21.17 -8.39
N ALA A 112 -9.35 20.95 -9.46
CA ALA A 112 -8.27 21.86 -9.85
C ALA A 112 -8.82 23.11 -10.56
N GLN A 113 -9.87 22.96 -11.40
CA GLN A 113 -10.49 24.08 -12.12
C GLN A 113 -11.33 24.99 -11.21
N ALA A 114 -11.67 24.54 -10.00
CA ALA A 114 -12.31 25.39 -8.99
C ALA A 114 -11.48 26.63 -8.63
N ASP A 115 -10.13 26.55 -8.74
CA ASP A 115 -9.26 27.72 -8.52
C ASP A 115 -9.50 28.83 -9.52
N TYR A 116 -10.05 28.50 -10.69
CA TYR A 116 -10.41 29.43 -11.77
C TYR A 116 -11.93 29.62 -11.91
N LYS A 117 -12.77 28.98 -11.08
CA LYS A 117 -14.23 28.91 -11.19
C LYS A 117 -14.67 28.38 -12.56
N MET A 118 -13.98 27.37 -13.07
CA MET A 118 -14.18 26.78 -14.40
C MET A 118 -14.55 25.30 -14.33
N GLU A 119 -15.16 24.85 -13.24
CA GLU A 119 -15.58 23.47 -13.01
C GLU A 119 -16.49 22.97 -14.15
N ASP A 120 -17.40 23.81 -14.63
CA ASP A 120 -18.35 23.48 -15.72
C ASP A 120 -17.66 23.21 -17.08
N LEU A 121 -16.38 23.53 -17.23
CA LEU A 121 -15.63 23.33 -18.47
C LEU A 121 -14.83 22.02 -18.48
N VAL A 122 -14.83 21.26 -17.41
CA VAL A 122 -13.93 20.10 -17.24
C VAL A 122 -14.11 19.06 -18.35
N TYR A 123 -15.35 18.72 -18.69
CA TYR A 123 -15.60 17.81 -19.80
C TYR A 123 -15.00 18.34 -21.12
N GLU A 124 -15.27 19.63 -21.47
CA GLU A 124 -14.79 20.24 -22.69
C GLU A 124 -13.27 20.34 -22.75
N LEU A 125 -12.60 20.70 -21.63
CA LEU A 125 -11.16 20.75 -21.51
C LEU A 125 -10.52 19.39 -21.87
N ASN A 126 -11.03 18.32 -21.29
CA ASN A 126 -10.54 16.96 -21.53
C ASN A 126 -10.83 16.50 -22.96
N TYR A 127 -12.06 16.72 -23.42
CA TYR A 127 -12.50 16.33 -24.76
C TYR A 127 -11.67 17.04 -25.86
N ASP A 128 -11.58 18.37 -25.81
CA ASP A 128 -10.88 19.13 -26.85
C ASP A 128 -9.38 18.86 -26.83
N SER A 129 -8.75 18.71 -25.67
CA SER A 129 -7.34 18.35 -25.59
C SER A 129 -7.07 16.98 -26.21
N ALA A 130 -7.88 15.97 -25.87
CA ALA A 130 -7.74 14.63 -26.44
C ALA A 130 -8.02 14.63 -27.97
N ARG A 131 -9.02 15.39 -28.42
CA ARG A 131 -9.36 15.54 -29.85
C ARG A 131 -8.21 16.17 -30.64
N LEU A 132 -7.59 17.25 -30.12
CA LEU A 132 -6.43 17.88 -30.76
C LEU A 132 -5.24 16.93 -30.85
N ALA A 133 -4.98 16.17 -29.77
CA ALA A 133 -3.93 15.16 -29.77
C ALA A 133 -4.24 14.04 -30.79
N ARG A 134 -5.49 13.59 -30.87
CA ARG A 134 -5.93 12.58 -31.84
C ARG A 134 -5.74 13.06 -33.28
N GLU A 135 -6.16 14.29 -33.58
CA GLU A 135 -5.94 14.90 -34.90
C GLU A 135 -4.47 14.95 -35.28
N ALA A 136 -3.60 15.39 -34.35
CA ALA A 136 -2.16 15.43 -34.58
C ALA A 136 -1.58 14.02 -34.83
N CYS A 137 -1.97 13.03 -34.02
CA CYS A 137 -1.58 11.63 -34.19
C CYS A 137 -1.99 11.06 -35.54
N ASP A 138 -3.22 11.32 -35.96
CA ASP A 138 -3.77 10.81 -37.23
C ASP A 138 -3.07 11.44 -38.44
N GLU A 139 -2.81 12.75 -38.37
CA GLU A 139 -2.08 13.44 -39.43
C GLU A 139 -0.66 12.89 -39.59
N VAL A 140 0.07 12.70 -38.48
CA VAL A 140 1.46 12.17 -38.54
C VAL A 140 1.47 10.67 -38.88
N THR A 141 0.49 9.88 -38.43
CA THR A 141 0.35 8.48 -38.81
C THR A 141 0.11 8.32 -40.32
N LYS A 142 -0.67 9.24 -40.94
CA LYS A 142 -0.86 9.25 -42.39
C LYS A 142 0.43 9.50 -43.17
N MET A 143 1.38 10.26 -42.57
CA MET A 143 2.71 10.50 -43.21
C MET A 143 3.59 9.24 -43.14
N ASP A 144 3.51 8.48 -42.07
CA ASP A 144 4.22 7.22 -41.89
C ASP A 144 3.32 6.15 -41.21
N PRO A 145 2.52 5.42 -42.00
CA PRO A 145 1.64 4.37 -41.48
C PRO A 145 2.34 3.18 -40.83
N THR A 146 3.64 3.03 -41.01
CA THR A 146 4.43 1.96 -40.38
C THR A 146 4.68 2.24 -38.90
N LYS A 147 4.45 3.48 -38.47
CA LYS A 147 4.60 3.93 -37.08
C LYS A 147 3.32 4.62 -36.61
N PRO A 148 2.26 3.90 -36.27
CA PRO A 148 1.06 4.51 -35.72
C PRO A 148 1.35 5.29 -34.44
N ARG A 149 0.62 6.37 -34.22
CA ARG A 149 0.73 7.26 -33.07
C ARG A 149 -0.47 7.12 -32.16
N PHE A 150 -0.26 7.20 -30.86
CA PHE A 150 -1.28 6.96 -29.85
C PHE A 150 -1.43 8.15 -28.91
N VAL A 151 -2.66 8.40 -28.51
CA VAL A 151 -3.03 9.46 -27.55
C VAL A 151 -3.11 8.85 -26.17
N VAL A 152 -2.37 9.43 -25.24
CA VAL A 152 -2.38 9.09 -23.83
C VAL A 152 -3.15 10.17 -23.08
N GLY A 153 -4.35 9.83 -22.59
CA GLY A 153 -5.18 10.71 -21.78
C GLY A 153 -4.54 10.90 -20.40
N ALA A 154 -3.96 12.07 -20.16
CA ALA A 154 -3.25 12.39 -18.95
C ALA A 154 -4.22 12.78 -17.82
N ILE A 155 -4.18 12.01 -16.73
CA ILE A 155 -4.91 12.23 -15.48
C ILE A 155 -3.86 12.64 -14.45
N GLY A 156 -3.72 13.95 -14.25
CA GLY A 156 -2.72 14.51 -13.33
C GLY A 156 -3.21 14.51 -11.87
N PRO A 157 -2.32 14.87 -10.94
CA PRO A 157 -2.71 15.06 -9.55
C PRO A 157 -3.61 16.29 -9.40
N THR A 158 -4.46 16.27 -8.36
CA THR A 158 -5.16 17.49 -7.98
C THR A 158 -4.28 18.41 -7.13
N ASN A 159 -4.66 19.68 -6.99
CA ASN A 159 -4.06 20.63 -6.06
C ASN A 159 -4.44 20.37 -4.60
N ARG A 160 -5.20 19.31 -4.32
CA ARG A 160 -5.59 18.85 -2.98
C ARG A 160 -5.15 17.42 -2.77
N THR A 161 -4.87 17.09 -1.49
CA THR A 161 -4.37 15.76 -1.11
C THR A 161 -5.30 15.12 -0.08
N ALA A 162 -5.52 13.81 -0.22
CA ALA A 162 -6.33 13.04 0.70
C ALA A 162 -5.53 12.42 1.87
N SER A 163 -4.19 12.26 1.72
CA SER A 163 -3.34 11.68 2.78
C SER A 163 -2.71 12.73 3.68
N ILE A 164 -2.46 13.94 3.18
CA ILE A 164 -1.68 14.98 3.88
C ILE A 164 -2.64 16.00 4.48
N SER A 165 -2.40 16.36 5.75
CA SER A 165 -3.15 17.45 6.39
C SER A 165 -2.72 18.81 5.83
N PRO A 166 -3.66 19.68 5.47
CA PRO A 166 -3.37 21.07 5.15
C PRO A 166 -3.13 21.95 6.42
N ASP A 167 -3.42 21.44 7.61
CA ASP A 167 -3.25 22.12 8.88
C ASP A 167 -2.20 21.42 9.74
N VAL A 168 -1.11 22.11 10.04
CA VAL A 168 -0.01 21.60 10.86
C VAL A 168 -0.46 21.26 12.29
N ASN A 169 -1.51 21.91 12.80
CA ASN A 169 -2.01 21.70 14.15
C ASN A 169 -3.09 20.61 14.24
N ASP A 170 -3.67 20.20 13.12
CA ASP A 170 -4.66 19.13 13.06
C ASP A 170 -4.26 18.07 12.02
N PRO A 171 -3.62 16.97 12.44
CA PRO A 171 -3.21 15.90 11.54
C PRO A 171 -4.39 15.17 10.89
N THR A 172 -5.62 15.38 11.37
CA THR A 172 -6.84 14.76 10.82
C THR A 172 -7.55 15.64 9.79
N ALA A 173 -7.16 16.90 9.63
CA ALA A 173 -7.74 17.79 8.62
C ALA A 173 -7.45 17.27 7.20
N ARG A 174 -8.43 17.40 6.32
CA ARG A 174 -8.30 17.10 4.90
C ARG A 174 -9.07 18.15 4.11
N ASN A 175 -8.60 18.46 2.91
CA ASN A 175 -9.23 19.44 2.03
C ASN A 175 -9.97 18.80 0.83
N CYS A 176 -9.99 17.49 0.76
CA CYS A 176 -10.84 16.70 -0.14
C CYS A 176 -11.07 15.30 0.44
N THR A 177 -12.11 14.64 -0.05
CA THR A 177 -12.46 13.26 0.27
C THR A 177 -12.11 12.33 -0.88
N PHE A 178 -12.04 11.03 -0.59
CA PHE A 178 -11.88 10.00 -1.62
C PHE A 178 -13.00 10.04 -2.67
N ASP A 179 -14.25 10.22 -2.23
CA ASP A 179 -15.41 10.22 -3.13
C ASP A 179 -15.43 11.45 -4.04
N GLU A 180 -15.10 12.64 -3.54
CA GLU A 180 -14.94 13.85 -4.37
C GLU A 180 -13.84 13.67 -5.43
N LEU A 181 -12.74 13.01 -5.07
CA LEU A 181 -11.67 12.68 -6.04
C LEU A 181 -12.16 11.70 -7.10
N VAL A 182 -12.89 10.64 -6.70
CA VAL A 182 -13.44 9.65 -7.63
C VAL A 182 -14.39 10.34 -8.64
N GLU A 183 -15.28 11.20 -8.16
CA GLU A 183 -16.21 11.94 -9.03
C GLU A 183 -15.47 12.83 -10.04
N ALA A 184 -14.49 13.60 -9.57
CA ALA A 184 -13.70 14.49 -10.42
C ALA A 184 -12.88 13.72 -11.49
N TYR A 185 -12.25 12.61 -11.11
CA TYR A 185 -11.48 11.79 -12.04
C TYR A 185 -12.37 10.99 -13.01
N TYR A 186 -13.56 10.57 -12.59
CA TYR A 186 -14.51 9.91 -13.48
C TYR A 186 -14.94 10.83 -14.62
N GLU A 187 -15.30 12.09 -14.33
CA GLU A 187 -15.64 13.09 -15.35
C GLU A 187 -14.48 13.34 -16.31
N GLN A 188 -13.26 13.41 -15.80
CA GLN A 188 -12.05 13.54 -16.62
C GLN A 188 -11.90 12.37 -17.59
N CYS A 189 -12.10 11.12 -17.13
CA CYS A 189 -12.05 9.93 -17.98
C CYS A 189 -13.04 9.99 -19.13
N VAL A 190 -14.27 10.44 -18.86
CA VAL A 190 -15.33 10.59 -19.89
C VAL A 190 -14.85 11.51 -21.01
N GLY A 191 -14.40 12.73 -20.67
CA GLY A 191 -13.96 13.70 -21.67
C GLY A 191 -12.74 13.21 -22.47
N LEU A 192 -11.75 12.61 -21.80
CA LEU A 192 -10.53 12.07 -22.45
C LEU A 192 -10.86 10.98 -23.46
N VAL A 193 -11.72 10.05 -23.07
CA VAL A 193 -12.06 8.89 -23.91
C VAL A 193 -12.97 9.30 -25.07
N ASP A 194 -13.93 10.18 -24.84
CA ASP A 194 -14.78 10.73 -25.89
C ASP A 194 -13.98 11.55 -26.90
N GLY A 195 -12.95 12.27 -26.45
CA GLY A 195 -12.03 13.04 -27.30
C GLY A 195 -11.03 12.18 -28.10
N GLY A 196 -10.86 10.90 -27.78
CA GLY A 196 -10.05 9.98 -28.59
C GLY A 196 -8.78 9.47 -27.94
N ALA A 197 -8.68 9.44 -26.62
CA ALA A 197 -7.58 8.78 -25.93
C ALA A 197 -7.55 7.26 -26.18
N ASP A 198 -6.40 6.72 -26.52
CA ASP A 198 -6.15 5.29 -26.71
C ASP A 198 -5.69 4.61 -25.42
N ILE A 199 -5.12 5.38 -24.50
CA ILE A 199 -4.52 4.97 -23.22
C ILE A 199 -4.95 5.99 -22.19
N LEU A 200 -5.14 5.58 -20.92
CA LEU A 200 -5.23 6.48 -19.78
C LEU A 200 -3.98 6.35 -18.93
N ILE A 201 -3.42 7.48 -18.49
CA ILE A 201 -2.29 7.50 -17.56
C ILE A 201 -2.63 8.32 -16.32
N VAL A 202 -2.56 7.69 -15.15
CA VAL A 202 -2.57 8.41 -13.87
C VAL A 202 -1.13 8.77 -13.56
N GLU A 203 -0.78 10.06 -13.66
CA GLU A 203 0.62 10.49 -13.65
C GLU A 203 0.96 11.48 -12.55
N THR A 204 2.27 11.61 -12.30
CA THR A 204 2.84 12.57 -11.33
C THR A 204 2.26 12.38 -9.93
N ILE A 205 2.06 11.12 -9.55
CA ILE A 205 1.43 10.75 -8.30
C ILE A 205 2.41 11.01 -7.16
N PHE A 206 2.11 11.97 -6.32
CA PHE A 206 2.83 12.26 -5.08
C PHE A 206 2.03 11.91 -3.81
N ASP A 207 0.72 11.65 -3.95
CA ASP A 207 -0.17 11.12 -2.91
C ASP A 207 -0.86 9.85 -3.43
N THR A 208 -0.52 8.70 -2.82
CA THR A 208 -1.03 7.40 -3.29
C THR A 208 -2.53 7.23 -3.03
N LEU A 209 -3.11 7.93 -2.04
CA LEU A 209 -4.56 7.86 -1.82
C LEU A 209 -5.32 8.56 -2.95
N ASN A 210 -4.81 9.70 -3.45
CA ASN A 210 -5.33 10.33 -4.66
C ASN A 210 -5.23 9.37 -5.86
N ALA A 211 -4.10 8.66 -6.01
CA ALA A 211 -3.94 7.66 -7.07
C ALA A 211 -4.96 6.52 -6.95
N LYS A 212 -5.22 6.03 -5.75
CA LYS A 212 -6.25 4.98 -5.53
C LYS A 212 -7.63 5.46 -5.91
N ALA A 213 -7.97 6.73 -5.62
CA ALA A 213 -9.23 7.32 -6.06
C ALA A 213 -9.30 7.44 -7.59
N ALA A 214 -8.21 7.88 -8.24
CA ALA A 214 -8.14 7.95 -9.70
C ALA A 214 -8.27 6.56 -10.35
N VAL A 215 -7.56 5.55 -9.82
CA VAL A 215 -7.65 4.16 -10.30
C VAL A 215 -9.07 3.61 -10.11
N TYR A 216 -9.70 3.90 -8.97
CA TYR A 216 -11.09 3.50 -8.72
C TYR A 216 -12.02 4.13 -9.77
N ALA A 217 -11.89 5.43 -10.03
CA ALA A 217 -12.68 6.15 -11.03
C ALA A 217 -12.46 5.61 -12.45
N VAL A 218 -11.20 5.34 -12.85
CA VAL A 218 -10.89 4.74 -14.15
C VAL A 218 -11.56 3.39 -14.31
N ASN A 219 -11.46 2.51 -13.32
CA ASN A 219 -12.04 1.17 -13.38
C ASN A 219 -13.57 1.23 -13.42
N GLU A 220 -14.20 2.07 -12.59
CA GLU A 220 -15.66 2.31 -12.62
C GLU A 220 -16.10 2.80 -14.02
N PHE A 221 -15.39 3.78 -14.57
CA PHE A 221 -15.69 4.30 -15.89
C PHE A 221 -15.57 3.23 -16.99
N LEU A 222 -14.50 2.44 -16.98
CA LEU A 222 -14.28 1.38 -17.97
C LEU A 222 -15.34 0.27 -17.88
N GLU A 223 -15.74 -0.10 -16.65
CA GLU A 223 -16.82 -1.06 -16.42
C GLU A 223 -18.16 -0.50 -16.91
N ASP A 224 -18.51 0.74 -16.55
CA ASP A 224 -19.78 1.40 -16.95
C ASP A 224 -19.87 1.61 -18.46
N ALA A 225 -18.76 1.96 -19.10
CA ALA A 225 -18.68 2.17 -20.55
C ALA A 225 -18.58 0.85 -21.35
N GLY A 226 -18.24 -0.27 -20.69
CA GLY A 226 -18.03 -1.57 -21.33
C GLY A 226 -16.85 -1.58 -22.29
N ILE A 227 -15.75 -0.89 -21.95
CA ILE A 227 -14.56 -0.74 -22.80
C ILE A 227 -13.28 -1.16 -22.06
N ASP A 228 -12.30 -1.64 -22.82
CA ASP A 228 -10.98 -2.00 -22.32
C ASP A 228 -9.90 -1.06 -22.90
N ILE A 229 -9.47 -0.06 -22.13
CA ILE A 229 -8.37 0.85 -22.46
C ILE A 229 -7.19 0.54 -21.56
N PRO A 230 -5.92 0.49 -22.09
CA PRO A 230 -4.74 0.34 -21.28
C PRO A 230 -4.62 1.44 -20.22
N LEU A 231 -4.37 1.04 -18.98
CA LEU A 231 -4.06 1.96 -17.88
C LEU A 231 -2.56 1.97 -17.62
N PHE A 232 -1.94 3.15 -17.60
CA PHE A 232 -0.58 3.41 -17.14
C PHE A 232 -0.64 4.14 -15.82
N ILE A 233 0.36 3.92 -14.95
CA ILE A 233 0.42 4.59 -13.65
C ILE A 233 1.86 5.06 -13.39
N SER A 234 2.03 6.34 -13.07
CA SER A 234 3.35 6.96 -12.86
C SER A 234 3.44 7.70 -11.53
N GLY A 235 4.33 7.21 -10.66
CA GLY A 235 4.63 7.84 -9.37
C GLY A 235 5.67 8.94 -9.49
N THR A 236 5.66 9.85 -8.53
CA THR A 236 6.66 10.91 -8.38
C THR A 236 7.34 10.82 -7.03
N LEU A 237 8.67 10.64 -7.06
CA LEU A 237 9.51 10.64 -5.86
C LEU A 237 10.06 12.03 -5.64
N VAL A 238 9.73 12.63 -4.50
CA VAL A 238 9.92 14.08 -4.30
C VAL A 238 11.36 14.49 -3.99
N ASP A 239 12.18 13.56 -3.51
CA ASP A 239 13.55 13.82 -3.11
C ASP A 239 14.46 12.59 -3.21
N GLN A 240 15.69 12.74 -2.73
CA GLN A 240 16.70 11.67 -2.71
C GLN A 240 16.41 10.54 -1.69
N SER A 241 15.38 10.68 -0.83
CA SER A 241 14.94 9.58 0.03
C SER A 241 14.24 8.47 -0.74
N GLY A 242 13.79 8.78 -1.98
CA GLY A 242 13.07 7.86 -2.84
C GLY A 242 11.65 7.57 -2.38
N ARG A 243 11.03 8.56 -1.71
CA ARG A 243 9.65 8.47 -1.24
C ARG A 243 8.75 9.46 -1.98
N THR A 244 7.49 9.12 -2.10
CA THR A 244 6.43 10.05 -2.51
C THR A 244 6.26 11.14 -1.43
N LEU A 245 5.53 12.22 -1.73
CA LEU A 245 5.24 13.25 -0.74
C LEU A 245 4.43 12.70 0.45
N SER A 246 3.57 11.72 0.22
CA SER A 246 2.84 11.01 1.27
C SER A 246 3.66 9.93 2.00
N GLY A 247 4.97 9.84 1.72
CA GLY A 247 5.96 9.06 2.48
C GLY A 247 6.21 7.64 1.98
N GLN A 248 5.50 7.15 0.97
CA GLN A 248 5.69 5.78 0.47
C GLN A 248 6.97 5.60 -0.33
N THR A 249 7.61 4.44 -0.17
CA THR A 249 8.65 3.96 -1.09
C THR A 249 8.05 3.62 -2.47
N GLY A 250 8.88 3.52 -3.50
CA GLY A 250 8.42 3.10 -4.84
C GLY A 250 7.74 1.73 -4.84
N GLU A 251 8.22 0.78 -4.03
CA GLU A 251 7.63 -0.54 -3.87
C GLU A 251 6.32 -0.49 -3.07
N GLY A 252 6.25 0.33 -2.01
CA GLY A 252 5.02 0.56 -1.25
C GLY A 252 3.93 1.20 -2.11
N PHE A 253 4.30 2.17 -2.94
CA PHE A 253 3.43 2.76 -3.96
C PHE A 253 2.92 1.68 -4.94
N TYR A 254 3.81 0.89 -5.53
CA TYR A 254 3.42 -0.16 -6.47
C TYR A 254 2.48 -1.19 -5.82
N ALA A 255 2.78 -1.65 -4.61
CA ALA A 255 1.91 -2.56 -3.86
C ALA A 255 0.49 -1.99 -3.67
N SER A 256 0.38 -0.67 -3.42
CA SER A 256 -0.89 0.02 -3.19
C SER A 256 -1.77 0.12 -4.43
N ILE A 257 -1.17 0.16 -5.65
CA ILE A 257 -1.90 0.35 -6.92
C ILE A 257 -1.93 -0.91 -7.81
N ARG A 258 -1.23 -1.97 -7.43
CA ARG A 258 -1.08 -3.21 -8.22
C ARG A 258 -2.44 -3.85 -8.59
N HIS A 259 -3.45 -3.71 -7.73
CA HIS A 259 -4.81 -4.22 -7.97
C HIS A 259 -5.48 -3.63 -9.22
N ALA A 260 -5.04 -2.46 -9.68
CA ALA A 260 -5.48 -1.86 -10.93
C ALA A 260 -5.04 -2.64 -12.17
N LYS A 261 -4.12 -3.60 -12.01
CA LYS A 261 -3.51 -4.38 -13.11
C LYS A 261 -3.01 -3.45 -14.24
N PRO A 262 -2.18 -2.43 -13.93
CA PRO A 262 -1.71 -1.50 -14.94
C PRO A 262 -0.93 -2.24 -16.02
N MET A 263 -1.08 -1.80 -17.27
CA MET A 263 -0.27 -2.32 -18.36
C MET A 263 1.18 -1.84 -18.25
N CYS A 264 1.39 -0.64 -17.71
CA CYS A 264 2.70 -0.04 -17.52
C CYS A 264 2.74 0.77 -16.22
N VAL A 265 3.82 0.63 -15.46
CA VAL A 265 4.07 1.42 -14.25
C VAL A 265 5.41 2.13 -14.36
N GLY A 266 5.56 3.28 -13.73
CA GLY A 266 6.83 3.99 -13.81
C GLY A 266 6.97 5.16 -12.86
N LEU A 267 7.99 5.95 -13.14
CA LEU A 267 8.32 7.16 -12.39
C LEU A 267 8.47 8.35 -13.33
N ASN A 268 8.04 9.51 -12.89
CA ASN A 268 8.25 10.76 -13.62
C ASN A 268 8.46 11.96 -12.72
N CYS A 269 8.96 13.03 -13.30
CA CYS A 269 9.11 14.34 -12.67
C CYS A 269 10.00 14.36 -11.41
N ALA A 270 10.02 15.49 -10.71
CA ALA A 270 10.78 15.83 -9.50
C ALA A 270 12.30 15.67 -9.62
N LEU A 271 12.81 14.56 -10.11
CA LEU A 271 14.23 14.24 -10.20
C LEU A 271 14.72 14.21 -11.65
N GLY A 272 16.01 14.50 -11.86
CA GLY A 272 16.73 14.16 -13.09
C GLY A 272 16.99 12.65 -13.17
N ALA A 273 17.37 12.17 -14.35
CA ALA A 273 17.51 10.74 -14.62
C ALA A 273 18.53 10.05 -13.69
N SER A 274 19.68 10.64 -13.46
CA SER A 274 20.72 10.08 -12.60
C SER A 274 20.24 9.87 -11.15
N ALA A 275 19.51 10.84 -10.58
CA ALA A 275 18.99 10.76 -9.23
C ALA A 275 17.82 9.75 -9.13
N MET A 276 17.06 9.55 -10.20
CA MET A 276 15.94 8.61 -10.27
C MET A 276 16.38 7.15 -10.44
N ALA A 277 17.58 6.92 -10.98
CA ALA A 277 18.07 5.59 -11.39
C ALA A 277 17.96 4.50 -10.31
N PRO A 278 18.39 4.69 -9.04
CA PRO A 278 18.31 3.65 -8.03
C PRO A 278 16.87 3.24 -7.70
N PHE A 279 15.93 4.18 -7.75
CA PHE A 279 14.52 3.95 -7.45
C PHE A 279 13.79 3.29 -8.62
N LEU A 280 14.08 3.72 -9.84
CA LEU A 280 13.56 3.08 -11.04
C LEU A 280 14.03 1.63 -11.15
N LYS A 281 15.29 1.35 -10.79
CA LYS A 281 15.79 -0.03 -10.73
C LYS A 281 14.96 -0.88 -9.80
N ARG A 282 14.72 -0.43 -8.56
CA ARG A 282 13.92 -1.16 -7.56
C ARG A 282 12.49 -1.40 -8.05
N LEU A 283 11.86 -0.39 -8.64
CA LEU A 283 10.54 -0.54 -9.24
C LEU A 283 10.57 -1.54 -10.40
N SER A 284 11.57 -1.45 -11.29
CA SER A 284 11.74 -2.39 -12.40
C SER A 284 11.97 -3.83 -11.94
N ASP A 285 12.71 -4.02 -10.84
CA ASP A 285 12.96 -5.36 -10.28
C ASP A 285 11.68 -6.01 -9.73
N CYS A 286 10.72 -5.22 -9.25
CA CYS A 286 9.49 -5.74 -8.62
C CYS A 286 8.23 -5.66 -9.51
N ALA A 287 8.21 -4.81 -10.55
CA ALA A 287 7.03 -4.62 -11.38
C ALA A 287 6.70 -5.86 -12.23
N GLU A 288 5.44 -6.29 -12.18
CA GLU A 288 4.90 -7.44 -12.92
C GLU A 288 4.41 -7.07 -14.33
N CYS A 289 4.41 -5.79 -14.68
CA CYS A 289 3.99 -5.20 -15.95
C CYS A 289 5.15 -4.48 -16.63
N PHE A 290 4.90 -3.81 -17.76
CA PHE A 290 5.88 -2.96 -18.42
C PHE A 290 6.29 -1.79 -17.51
N VAL A 291 7.46 -1.23 -17.77
CA VAL A 291 8.02 -0.11 -16.99
C VAL A 291 8.33 1.08 -17.87
N HIS A 292 8.00 2.28 -17.39
CA HIS A 292 8.33 3.53 -18.06
C HIS A 292 9.06 4.51 -17.14
N VAL A 293 9.68 5.51 -17.77
CA VAL A 293 10.30 6.65 -17.09
C VAL A 293 10.27 7.89 -17.97
N TYR A 294 9.95 9.04 -17.37
CA TYR A 294 10.15 10.34 -18.02
C TYR A 294 10.62 11.36 -16.98
N SER A 295 11.94 11.61 -17.00
CA SER A 295 12.65 12.47 -16.06
C SER A 295 12.61 13.94 -16.45
N ASN A 296 12.88 14.83 -15.50
CA ASN A 296 13.15 16.23 -15.79
C ASN A 296 14.47 16.41 -16.54
N ALA A 297 14.64 17.56 -17.21
CA ALA A 297 15.90 18.00 -17.77
C ALA A 297 16.82 18.57 -16.66
N GLY A 298 17.23 17.68 -15.72
CA GLY A 298 17.94 18.03 -14.50
C GLY A 298 17.03 18.49 -13.36
N LEU A 299 17.60 19.19 -12.39
CA LEU A 299 16.86 19.83 -11.31
C LEU A 299 16.54 21.29 -11.67
N PRO A 300 15.45 21.88 -11.13
CA PRO A 300 15.14 23.27 -11.36
C PRO A 300 16.25 24.16 -10.77
N ASN A 301 16.71 25.13 -11.56
CA ASN A 301 17.69 26.13 -11.12
C ASN A 301 17.02 27.23 -10.25
N ALA A 302 17.82 28.15 -9.72
CA ALA A 302 17.34 29.22 -8.84
C ALA A 302 16.26 30.13 -9.49
N MET A 303 16.13 30.13 -10.80
CA MET A 303 15.13 30.89 -11.57
C MET A 303 13.94 30.01 -12.02
N GLY A 304 13.86 28.77 -11.58
CA GLY A 304 12.81 27.81 -11.95
C GLY A 304 12.95 27.22 -13.35
N GLY A 305 14.08 27.49 -14.05
CA GLY A 305 14.42 26.86 -15.33
C GLY A 305 15.12 25.52 -15.16
N TYR A 306 15.39 24.85 -16.29
CA TYR A 306 16.07 23.55 -16.32
C TYR A 306 17.29 23.68 -17.27
N ASP A 307 18.44 23.15 -16.85
CA ASP A 307 19.72 23.43 -17.50
C ASP A 307 20.28 22.25 -18.30
N ASP A 308 19.77 21.03 -18.14
CA ASP A 308 20.25 19.87 -18.89
C ASP A 308 19.97 20.05 -20.38
N THR A 309 21.03 19.90 -21.19
CA THR A 309 20.93 19.90 -22.63
C THR A 309 20.38 18.57 -23.16
N PRO A 310 19.96 18.49 -24.45
CA PRO A 310 19.59 17.22 -25.06
C PRO A 310 20.68 16.13 -24.95
N ALA A 311 21.95 16.52 -24.99
CA ALA A 311 23.08 15.60 -24.85
C ALA A 311 23.23 15.10 -23.39
N ASP A 312 22.95 15.94 -22.41
CA ASP A 312 22.97 15.54 -20.99
C ASP A 312 21.86 14.57 -20.70
N MET A 313 20.62 14.87 -21.08
CA MET A 313 19.50 13.94 -20.93
C MET A 313 19.74 12.60 -21.64
N ALA A 314 20.29 12.62 -22.85
CA ALA A 314 20.61 11.38 -23.57
C ALA A 314 21.65 10.54 -22.80
N ARG A 315 22.74 11.18 -22.33
CA ARG A 315 23.80 10.52 -21.55
C ARG A 315 23.27 9.88 -20.27
N GLU A 316 22.35 10.53 -19.57
CA GLU A 316 21.81 10.04 -18.30
C GLU A 316 20.73 8.97 -18.50
N ASN A 317 19.80 9.20 -19.42
CA ASN A 317 18.69 8.28 -19.66
C ASN A 317 19.13 6.97 -20.34
N VAL A 318 20.22 6.95 -21.12
CA VAL A 318 20.72 5.73 -21.77
C VAL A 318 21.05 4.62 -20.76
N VAL A 319 21.34 4.97 -19.51
CA VAL A 319 21.60 4.01 -18.43
C VAL A 319 20.40 3.08 -18.21
N PHE A 320 19.18 3.59 -18.30
CA PHE A 320 17.95 2.79 -18.14
C PHE A 320 17.78 1.76 -19.26
N ALA A 321 17.99 2.20 -20.50
CA ALA A 321 17.93 1.34 -21.67
C ALA A 321 19.04 0.27 -21.66
N LYS A 322 20.28 0.68 -21.38
CA LYS A 322 21.45 -0.20 -21.32
C LYS A 322 21.31 -1.32 -20.29
N ASN A 323 20.63 -1.05 -19.17
CA ASN A 323 20.39 -2.04 -18.13
C ASN A 323 19.10 -2.84 -18.32
N GLY A 324 18.30 -2.56 -19.35
CA GLY A 324 17.04 -3.26 -19.61
C GLY A 324 15.97 -3.02 -18.53
N TRP A 325 15.87 -1.77 -18.02
CA TRP A 325 14.92 -1.44 -16.96
C TRP A 325 13.57 -0.92 -17.43
N VAL A 326 13.47 -0.53 -18.71
CA VAL A 326 12.32 0.22 -19.23
C VAL A 326 11.83 -0.29 -20.57
N ASN A 327 10.55 -0.02 -20.85
CA ASN A 327 9.87 -0.29 -22.13
C ASN A 327 9.45 1.02 -22.82
N MET A 328 9.21 2.09 -22.05
CA MET A 328 8.86 3.41 -22.56
C MET A 328 9.69 4.47 -21.85
N MET A 329 10.13 5.47 -22.60
CA MET A 329 10.90 6.61 -22.10
C MET A 329 10.36 7.90 -22.68
N GLY A 330 10.52 8.98 -21.94
CA GLY A 330 10.11 10.32 -22.34
C GLY A 330 10.82 11.38 -21.52
N GLY A 331 10.27 12.59 -21.54
CA GLY A 331 10.77 13.70 -20.73
C GLY A 331 9.66 14.38 -19.94
N CYS A 332 10.00 14.98 -18.82
CA CYS A 332 9.12 15.81 -18.01
C CYS A 332 9.64 17.26 -18.03
N CYS A 333 9.51 18.00 -16.95
CA CYS A 333 9.84 19.43 -16.88
C CYS A 333 11.19 19.78 -17.50
N GLY A 334 11.22 20.86 -18.28
CA GLY A 334 12.41 21.33 -19.02
C GLY A 334 12.66 20.64 -20.35
N SER A 335 12.12 19.44 -20.60
CA SER A 335 12.36 18.70 -21.83
C SER A 335 11.59 19.30 -23.04
N THR A 336 12.14 19.11 -24.22
CA THR A 336 11.63 19.64 -25.50
C THR A 336 11.83 18.60 -26.61
N PRO A 337 11.25 18.75 -27.81
CA PRO A 337 11.43 17.79 -28.89
C PRO A 337 12.88 17.38 -29.18
N PRO A 338 13.88 18.28 -29.19
CA PRO A 338 15.29 17.89 -29.31
C PRO A 338 15.79 16.97 -28.20
N HIS A 339 15.30 17.12 -26.96
CA HIS A 339 15.65 16.23 -25.83
C HIS A 339 15.12 14.82 -26.08
N ILE A 340 13.86 14.71 -26.48
CA ILE A 340 13.23 13.41 -26.77
C ILE A 340 13.95 12.70 -27.92
N LYS A 341 14.29 13.47 -28.99
CA LYS A 341 15.06 12.94 -30.10
C LYS A 341 16.43 12.41 -29.64
N ALA A 342 17.13 13.16 -28.81
CA ALA A 342 18.44 12.75 -28.30
C ALA A 342 18.37 11.48 -27.46
N ILE A 343 17.34 11.36 -26.60
CA ILE A 343 17.07 10.12 -25.81
C ILE A 343 16.79 8.95 -26.77
N TYR A 344 15.91 9.15 -27.77
CA TYR A 344 15.61 8.12 -28.76
C TYR A 344 16.87 7.63 -29.48
N GLU A 345 17.68 8.53 -30.03
CA GLU A 345 18.91 8.17 -30.76
C GLU A 345 19.90 7.40 -29.84
N ALA A 346 19.98 7.76 -28.57
CA ALA A 346 20.86 7.08 -27.63
C ALA A 346 20.32 5.69 -27.20
N CYS A 347 19.00 5.46 -27.24
CA CYS A 347 18.37 4.28 -26.68
C CYS A 347 17.85 3.27 -27.72
N LYS A 348 17.67 3.66 -28.99
CA LYS A 348 16.98 2.88 -30.03
C LYS A 348 17.55 1.48 -30.32
N ASP A 349 18.84 1.27 -30.05
CA ASP A 349 19.53 0.01 -30.34
C ASP A 349 19.56 -0.95 -29.12
N PHE A 350 19.03 -0.53 -27.98
CA PHE A 350 18.92 -1.38 -26.79
C PHE A 350 17.58 -2.15 -26.77
N ALA A 351 17.64 -3.37 -26.28
CA ALA A 351 16.43 -4.17 -26.08
C ALA A 351 15.59 -3.57 -24.93
N PRO A 352 14.25 -3.60 -25.05
CA PRO A 352 13.39 -3.19 -23.95
C PRO A 352 13.46 -4.20 -22.78
N ARG A 353 12.98 -3.78 -21.61
CA ARG A 353 12.85 -4.67 -20.45
C ARG A 353 11.96 -5.86 -20.81
N PRO A 354 12.41 -7.10 -20.58
CA PRO A 354 11.54 -8.27 -20.73
C PRO A 354 10.47 -8.27 -19.64
N LEU A 355 9.26 -8.71 -19.97
CA LEU A 355 8.27 -9.00 -18.93
C LEU A 355 8.80 -10.11 -18.02
N PRO A 356 8.66 -9.97 -16.70
CA PRO A 356 9.14 -10.99 -15.77
C PRO A 356 8.32 -12.27 -15.90
N THR A 357 8.98 -13.40 -15.75
CA THR A 357 8.26 -14.65 -15.49
C THR A 357 7.70 -14.58 -14.07
N LEU A 358 6.38 -14.54 -13.96
CA LEU A 358 5.74 -14.47 -12.64
C LEU A 358 5.95 -15.77 -11.87
N GLY A 359 6.42 -15.67 -10.67
CA GLY A 359 6.48 -16.77 -9.71
C GLY A 359 5.10 -17.08 -9.11
N PRO A 360 5.05 -17.92 -8.05
CA PRO A 360 3.81 -18.15 -7.31
C PRO A 360 3.17 -16.85 -6.84
N PRO A 361 1.82 -16.72 -6.87
CA PRO A 361 1.13 -15.55 -6.39
C PRO A 361 1.47 -15.20 -4.94
N ARG A 362 1.65 -13.92 -4.65
CA ARG A 362 1.98 -13.41 -3.32
C ARG A 362 0.99 -12.33 -2.92
N MET A 363 0.58 -12.36 -1.67
CA MET A 363 -0.10 -11.21 -1.09
C MET A 363 0.90 -10.08 -0.91
N TRP A 364 0.61 -8.93 -1.46
CA TRP A 364 1.38 -7.71 -1.28
C TRP A 364 0.54 -6.72 -0.52
N LEU A 365 0.97 -6.39 0.67
CA LEU A 365 0.40 -5.34 1.51
C LEU A 365 1.33 -4.14 1.53
N SER A 366 0.85 -3.00 1.98
CA SER A 366 1.71 -1.83 2.19
C SER A 366 1.16 -0.89 3.26
N GLY A 367 2.09 -0.37 4.04
CA GLY A 367 1.97 0.92 4.69
C GLY A 367 2.75 1.94 3.87
N LEU A 368 3.72 2.62 4.48
CA LEU A 368 4.73 3.42 3.75
C LEU A 368 5.73 2.53 3.00
N GLU A 369 5.88 1.29 3.44
CA GLU A 369 6.73 0.28 2.85
C GLU A 369 5.89 -0.92 2.40
N ASP A 370 6.40 -1.69 1.46
CA ASP A 370 5.75 -2.91 1.01
C ASP A 370 5.99 -4.07 1.99
N PHE A 371 5.02 -4.96 2.07
CA PHE A 371 5.10 -6.18 2.88
C PHE A 371 4.51 -7.36 2.08
N LYS A 372 5.31 -8.40 1.87
CA LYS A 372 4.94 -9.55 1.04
C LYS A 372 4.76 -10.81 1.88
N ILE A 373 3.68 -11.55 1.62
CA ILE A 373 3.40 -12.85 2.22
C ILE A 373 3.26 -13.89 1.11
N GLY A 374 4.15 -14.87 1.09
CA GLY A 374 4.14 -15.93 0.08
C GLY A 374 5.14 -17.03 0.34
N PRO A 375 5.22 -18.05 -0.51
CA PRO A 375 6.10 -19.22 -0.31
C PRO A 375 7.57 -18.85 -0.08
N ASP A 376 8.05 -17.83 -0.79
CA ASP A 376 9.44 -17.40 -0.69
C ASP A 376 9.70 -16.48 0.51
N THR A 377 8.66 -15.96 1.16
CA THR A 377 8.82 -15.16 2.38
C THR A 377 9.43 -16.00 3.48
N TYR A 378 9.05 -17.27 3.56
CA TYR A 378 9.62 -18.23 4.50
C TYR A 378 11.09 -18.54 4.22
N ASN A 379 11.50 -18.52 2.95
CA ASN A 379 12.88 -18.82 2.55
C ASN A 379 13.82 -17.61 2.70
N ASN A 380 13.30 -16.40 2.49
CA ASN A 380 14.12 -15.18 2.46
C ASN A 380 14.22 -14.45 3.80
N CYS A 381 13.19 -14.58 4.66
CA CYS A 381 13.09 -13.85 5.92
C CYS A 381 13.02 -14.76 7.15
N GLY A 382 12.92 -16.08 6.99
CA GLY A 382 12.75 -17.01 8.11
C GLY A 382 11.46 -16.83 8.91
N LEU A 383 10.49 -16.05 8.41
CA LEU A 383 9.23 -15.75 9.11
C LEU A 383 8.12 -16.70 8.64
N PRO A 384 7.88 -17.81 9.34
CA PRO A 384 6.73 -18.68 9.05
C PRO A 384 5.39 -18.10 9.54
N PHE A 385 5.39 -16.89 10.12
CA PHE A 385 4.24 -16.33 10.81
C PHE A 385 4.21 -14.80 10.73
N VAL A 386 3.02 -14.26 10.40
CA VAL A 386 2.74 -12.83 10.37
C VAL A 386 1.93 -12.46 11.60
N ASN A 387 2.49 -11.60 12.45
CA ASN A 387 1.78 -11.07 13.61
C ASN A 387 0.93 -9.86 13.24
N VAL A 388 -0.35 -9.92 13.59
CA VAL A 388 -1.28 -8.78 13.58
C VAL A 388 -1.49 -8.33 15.02
N GLY A 389 -1.03 -7.13 15.34
CA GLY A 389 -1.14 -6.55 16.68
C GLY A 389 -2.59 -6.19 17.02
N GLU A 390 -3.12 -6.70 18.13
CA GLU A 390 -4.54 -6.59 18.54
C GLU A 390 -4.83 -5.47 19.56
N ARG A 391 -3.88 -4.56 19.82
CA ARG A 391 -4.04 -3.57 20.92
C ARG A 391 -4.75 -2.29 20.52
N CYS A 392 -4.92 -2.00 19.22
CA CYS A 392 -5.80 -0.94 18.71
C CYS A 392 -7.21 -1.43 18.42
N ASN A 393 -7.66 -2.45 19.16
CA ASN A 393 -8.98 -3.04 19.08
C ASN A 393 -9.71 -2.87 20.43
N ILE A 394 -10.92 -2.29 20.38
CA ILE A 394 -11.74 -2.02 21.58
C ILE A 394 -12.02 -3.29 22.37
N ALA A 395 -12.27 -4.41 21.71
CA ALA A 395 -12.51 -5.70 22.36
C ALA A 395 -11.22 -6.29 22.97
N GLY A 396 -10.06 -6.03 22.33
CA GLY A 396 -8.76 -6.57 22.74
C GLY A 396 -8.05 -5.75 23.81
N SER A 397 -8.36 -4.44 23.96
CA SER A 397 -7.61 -3.53 24.83
C SER A 397 -8.50 -2.58 25.63
N ARG A 398 -8.55 -2.79 26.96
CA ARG A 398 -9.26 -1.88 27.86
C ARG A 398 -8.64 -0.47 27.89
N LYS A 399 -7.31 -0.36 27.71
CA LYS A 399 -6.60 0.93 27.64
C LYS A 399 -7.05 1.68 26.40
N PHE A 400 -7.05 1.00 25.24
CA PHE A 400 -7.48 1.58 23.97
C PHE A 400 -8.95 2.03 24.04
N LYS A 401 -9.86 1.17 24.51
CA LYS A 401 -11.28 1.51 24.70
C LYS A 401 -11.45 2.78 25.54
N ARG A 402 -10.80 2.88 26.69
CA ARG A 402 -10.89 4.06 27.53
C ARG A 402 -10.43 5.32 26.82
N LEU A 403 -9.26 5.28 26.18
CA LEU A 403 -8.65 6.44 25.54
C LEU A 403 -9.46 6.94 24.34
N ILE A 404 -10.03 6.04 23.54
CA ILE A 404 -10.87 6.45 22.39
C ILE A 404 -12.19 7.07 22.84
N MET A 405 -12.79 6.54 23.89
CA MET A 405 -14.00 7.11 24.53
C MET A 405 -13.73 8.49 25.15
N GLU A 406 -12.53 8.74 25.67
CA GLU A 406 -12.07 10.02 26.18
C GLU A 406 -11.60 10.98 25.07
N GLY A 407 -11.53 10.53 23.83
CA GLY A 407 -11.04 11.32 22.70
C GLY A 407 -9.53 11.62 22.70
N LYS A 408 -8.74 10.82 23.43
CA LYS A 408 -7.28 10.99 23.60
C LYS A 408 -6.50 10.31 22.48
N TYR A 409 -6.63 10.84 21.27
CA TYR A 409 -6.02 10.27 20.07
C TYR A 409 -4.48 10.24 20.08
N PRO A 410 -3.75 11.23 20.63
CA PRO A 410 -2.28 11.12 20.72
C PRO A 410 -1.84 9.90 21.51
N GLU A 411 -2.44 9.62 22.67
CA GLU A 411 -2.11 8.43 23.49
C GLU A 411 -2.54 7.10 22.82
N LEU A 412 -3.49 7.16 21.85
CA LEU A 412 -3.84 6.01 21.03
C LEU A 412 -2.73 5.69 20.02
N MET A 413 -2.05 6.72 19.49
CA MET A 413 -0.91 6.51 18.59
C MET A 413 0.27 5.85 19.33
N ASP A 414 0.50 6.18 20.61
CA ASP A 414 1.50 5.47 21.41
C ASP A 414 1.20 3.96 21.49
N ILE A 415 -0.07 3.56 21.63
CA ILE A 415 -0.45 2.14 21.63
C ILE A 415 -0.16 1.49 20.28
N ALA A 416 -0.41 2.19 19.18
CA ALA A 416 -0.12 1.67 17.85
C ALA A 416 1.40 1.52 17.63
N LYS A 417 2.17 2.54 18.03
CA LYS A 417 3.63 2.54 17.95
C LYS A 417 4.25 1.43 18.78
N ASP A 418 3.83 1.26 20.05
CA ASP A 418 4.30 0.19 20.93
C ASP A 418 4.18 -1.20 20.27
N GLN A 419 3.10 -1.45 19.52
CA GLN A 419 2.90 -2.73 18.82
C GLN A 419 3.88 -2.92 17.67
N VAL A 420 4.12 -1.87 16.88
CA VAL A 420 5.08 -1.91 15.76
C VAL A 420 6.49 -2.10 16.28
N GLU A 421 6.85 -1.43 17.38
CA GLU A 421 8.15 -1.60 18.06
C GLU A 421 8.31 -2.99 18.67
N ALA A 422 7.22 -3.60 19.14
CA ALA A 422 7.21 -4.98 19.65
C ALA A 422 7.25 -6.03 18.53
N GLY A 423 7.27 -5.64 17.24
CA GLY A 423 7.40 -6.54 16.09
C GLY A 423 6.10 -6.93 15.42
N ALA A 424 4.99 -6.22 15.64
CA ALA A 424 3.79 -6.42 14.83
C ALA A 424 4.06 -6.05 13.37
N HIS A 425 3.70 -6.95 12.45
CA HIS A 425 3.84 -6.74 11.01
C HIS A 425 2.65 -5.99 10.41
N VAL A 426 1.49 -6.07 11.07
CA VAL A 426 0.24 -5.41 10.70
C VAL A 426 -0.42 -4.91 11.99
N VAL A 427 -1.09 -3.77 11.96
CA VAL A 427 -1.85 -3.25 13.11
C VAL A 427 -3.34 -3.37 12.83
N ASP A 428 -4.05 -4.12 13.71
CA ASP A 428 -5.49 -4.24 13.69
C ASP A 428 -6.15 -3.01 14.33
N ILE A 429 -7.14 -2.44 13.64
CA ILE A 429 -7.87 -1.23 14.05
C ILE A 429 -9.36 -1.56 14.12
N ASN A 430 -9.91 -1.66 15.35
CA ASN A 430 -11.32 -1.89 15.58
C ASN A 430 -11.87 -0.88 16.60
N VAL A 431 -12.93 -0.21 16.20
CA VAL A 431 -13.63 0.82 17.01
C VAL A 431 -15.10 0.49 17.24
N ASP A 432 -15.47 -0.78 17.13
CA ASP A 432 -16.86 -1.24 17.30
C ASP A 432 -17.30 -1.17 18.76
N ASP A 433 -18.06 -0.14 19.11
CA ASP A 433 -18.71 0.02 20.41
C ASP A 433 -20.07 0.69 20.25
N GLY A 434 -21.06 0.21 21.02
CA GLY A 434 -22.44 0.72 20.93
C GLY A 434 -22.62 2.16 21.41
N MET A 435 -21.63 2.73 22.10
CA MET A 435 -21.65 4.10 22.63
C MET A 435 -20.77 5.07 21.82
N LEU A 436 -20.12 4.59 20.76
CA LEU A 436 -19.22 5.36 19.91
C LEU A 436 -19.81 5.52 18.51
N ASP A 437 -19.68 6.71 17.93
CA ASP A 437 -19.85 6.86 16.49
C ASP A 437 -18.66 6.19 15.78
N GLY A 438 -18.84 4.91 15.43
CA GLY A 438 -17.79 4.08 14.88
C GLY A 438 -17.27 4.60 13.54
N LEU A 439 -18.13 5.20 12.71
CA LEU A 439 -17.74 5.76 11.43
C LEU A 439 -16.80 6.97 11.62
N ALA A 440 -17.20 7.93 12.43
CA ALA A 440 -16.38 9.10 12.75
C ALA A 440 -15.07 8.70 13.47
N ALA A 441 -15.14 7.73 14.38
CA ALA A 441 -13.97 7.25 15.12
C ALA A 441 -12.96 6.54 14.22
N MET A 442 -13.41 5.65 13.32
CA MET A 442 -12.55 4.96 12.34
C MET A 442 -11.87 5.97 11.43
N GLN A 443 -12.63 6.88 10.84
CA GLN A 443 -12.07 7.92 9.96
C GLN A 443 -11.00 8.75 10.69
N LYS A 444 -11.30 9.21 11.90
CA LYS A 444 -10.38 10.05 12.67
C LYS A 444 -9.12 9.29 13.07
N PHE A 445 -9.26 8.04 13.52
CA PHE A 445 -8.12 7.22 13.89
C PHE A 445 -7.21 6.95 12.69
N VAL A 446 -7.78 6.50 11.56
CA VAL A 446 -7.00 6.19 10.36
C VAL A 446 -6.32 7.45 9.81
N LYS A 447 -7.04 8.60 9.73
CA LYS A 447 -6.43 9.87 9.30
C LYS A 447 -5.23 10.27 10.15
N MET A 448 -5.27 10.01 11.45
CA MET A 448 -4.15 10.29 12.34
C MET A 448 -3.03 9.25 12.18
N ALA A 449 -3.38 7.96 12.15
CA ALA A 449 -2.40 6.89 12.06
C ALA A 449 -1.55 6.96 10.76
N VAL A 450 -2.14 7.37 9.63
CA VAL A 450 -1.40 7.53 8.36
C VAL A 450 -0.43 8.70 8.36
N THR A 451 -0.58 9.66 9.28
CA THR A 451 0.35 10.79 9.44
C THR A 451 1.49 10.50 10.42
N GLU A 452 1.47 9.35 11.11
CA GLU A 452 2.50 8.92 12.05
C GLU A 452 3.44 7.90 11.37
N PRO A 453 4.65 8.27 10.94
CA PRO A 453 5.54 7.39 10.18
C PRO A 453 5.90 6.10 10.92
N ASP A 454 6.09 6.16 12.25
CA ASP A 454 6.43 4.99 13.07
C ASP A 454 5.29 3.95 13.12
N VAL A 455 4.06 4.39 12.89
CA VAL A 455 2.86 3.53 12.84
C VAL A 455 2.56 3.11 11.40
N SER A 456 2.52 4.08 10.49
CA SER A 456 2.07 3.87 9.10
C SER A 456 3.10 3.14 8.21
N ARG A 457 4.33 2.92 8.69
CA ARG A 457 5.31 2.11 7.94
C ARG A 457 4.82 0.68 7.68
N VAL A 458 3.98 0.11 8.56
CA VAL A 458 3.36 -1.20 8.38
C VAL A 458 1.94 -1.08 7.83
N PRO A 459 1.41 -2.11 7.13
CA PRO A 459 0.02 -2.13 6.69
C PRO A 459 -0.97 -2.19 7.87
N PHE A 460 -2.19 -1.71 7.64
CA PHE A 460 -3.30 -1.79 8.60
C PHE A 460 -4.25 -2.94 8.27
N MET A 461 -4.88 -3.49 9.31
CA MET A 461 -6.07 -4.31 9.21
C MET A 461 -7.26 -3.45 9.68
N ILE A 462 -8.16 -3.14 8.76
CA ILE A 462 -9.39 -2.38 9.05
C ILE A 462 -10.45 -3.38 9.48
N ASP A 463 -10.78 -3.36 10.77
CA ASP A 463 -11.65 -4.34 11.40
C ASP A 463 -12.96 -3.69 11.88
N SER A 464 -14.08 -4.18 11.39
CA SER A 464 -15.40 -3.83 11.88
C SER A 464 -16.45 -4.89 11.49
N SER A 465 -17.44 -5.05 12.36
CA SER A 465 -18.65 -5.82 12.07
C SER A 465 -19.62 -5.10 11.12
N LYS A 466 -19.38 -3.81 10.86
CA LYS A 466 -20.19 -2.94 9.99
C LYS A 466 -19.41 -2.57 8.74
N PHE A 467 -19.94 -2.91 7.59
CA PHE A 467 -19.24 -2.75 6.33
C PHE A 467 -19.05 -1.27 5.92
N ASP A 468 -19.95 -0.37 6.31
CA ASP A 468 -19.80 1.07 6.11
C ASP A 468 -18.60 1.65 6.88
N ILE A 469 -18.32 1.15 8.08
CA ILE A 469 -17.12 1.52 8.86
C ILE A 469 -15.84 1.01 8.20
N VAL A 470 -15.89 -0.21 7.64
CA VAL A 470 -14.77 -0.77 6.86
C VAL A 470 -14.45 0.13 5.66
N LEU A 471 -15.45 0.46 4.85
CA LEU A 471 -15.27 1.35 3.69
C LEU A 471 -14.74 2.73 4.11
N ALA A 472 -15.25 3.27 5.22
CA ALA A 472 -14.76 4.54 5.76
C ALA A 472 -13.26 4.49 6.11
N GLY A 473 -12.78 3.39 6.70
CA GLY A 473 -11.36 3.19 6.97
C GLY A 473 -10.52 3.08 5.69
N LEU A 474 -10.99 2.30 4.71
CA LEU A 474 -10.28 2.14 3.42
C LEU A 474 -10.13 3.45 2.65
N LYS A 475 -11.13 4.31 2.66
CA LYS A 475 -11.13 5.60 1.95
C LYS A 475 -10.13 6.62 2.50
N TRP A 476 -9.54 6.35 3.67
CA TRP A 476 -8.48 7.21 4.26
C TRP A 476 -7.12 6.53 4.36
N ASN A 477 -7.02 5.27 3.92
CA ASN A 477 -5.77 4.53 3.94
C ASN A 477 -5.11 4.47 2.56
N GLN A 478 -3.93 5.10 2.41
CA GLN A 478 -3.19 5.09 1.15
C GLN A 478 -2.59 3.73 0.80
N GLY A 479 -2.19 2.93 1.79
CA GLY A 479 -1.60 1.62 1.60
C GLY A 479 -2.62 0.54 1.20
N LYS A 480 -2.12 -0.65 0.87
CA LYS A 480 -2.95 -1.84 0.70
C LYS A 480 -3.19 -2.49 2.06
N ALA A 481 -4.41 -2.34 2.56
CA ALA A 481 -4.86 -2.89 3.84
C ALA A 481 -5.39 -4.31 3.73
N ILE A 482 -5.51 -4.97 4.90
CA ILE A 482 -6.38 -6.13 5.10
C ILE A 482 -7.72 -5.62 5.64
N VAL A 483 -8.82 -6.19 5.20
CA VAL A 483 -10.15 -5.97 5.79
C VAL A 483 -10.55 -7.17 6.62
N ASN A 484 -10.98 -6.96 7.83
CA ASN A 484 -11.53 -7.96 8.75
C ASN A 484 -12.96 -7.56 9.14
N SER A 485 -14.00 -8.21 8.66
CA SER A 485 -14.07 -9.38 7.79
C SER A 485 -15.36 -9.38 6.98
N ILE A 486 -15.45 -10.28 6.01
CA ILE A 486 -16.70 -10.64 5.36
C ILE A 486 -17.04 -12.11 5.62
N SER A 487 -18.29 -12.51 5.46
CA SER A 487 -18.71 -13.90 5.60
C SER A 487 -20.05 -14.17 4.91
N LEU A 488 -20.34 -15.43 4.63
CA LEU A 488 -21.62 -15.88 4.08
C LEU A 488 -22.80 -15.75 5.05
N LYS A 489 -22.56 -15.35 6.31
CA LYS A 489 -23.61 -15.07 7.30
C LYS A 489 -24.63 -14.03 6.81
N VAL A 490 -24.18 -13.07 6.01
CA VAL A 490 -25.05 -12.01 5.47
C VAL A 490 -25.84 -12.45 4.22
N GLY A 491 -25.65 -13.70 3.76
CA GLY A 491 -26.16 -14.22 2.51
C GLY A 491 -25.19 -14.02 1.34
N GLU A 492 -25.32 -14.84 0.31
CA GLU A 492 -24.38 -14.91 -0.82
C GLU A 492 -24.35 -13.62 -1.66
N GLU A 493 -25.53 -13.03 -1.91
CA GLU A 493 -25.64 -11.80 -2.73
C GLU A 493 -24.87 -10.63 -2.11
N LEU A 494 -25.08 -10.35 -0.82
CA LEU A 494 -24.40 -9.27 -0.11
C LEU A 494 -22.89 -9.59 0.10
N PHE A 495 -22.55 -10.86 0.27
CA PHE A 495 -21.16 -11.31 0.33
C PHE A 495 -20.41 -11.00 -0.97
N ILE A 496 -21.03 -11.26 -2.14
CA ILE A 496 -20.49 -10.93 -3.47
C ILE A 496 -20.34 -9.42 -3.63
N GLU A 497 -21.35 -8.63 -3.24
CA GLU A 497 -21.29 -7.17 -3.30
C GLU A 497 -20.12 -6.63 -2.45
N HIS A 498 -20.02 -7.05 -1.21
CA HIS A 498 -18.92 -6.64 -0.32
C HIS A 498 -17.55 -7.01 -0.88
N ALA A 499 -17.38 -8.25 -1.33
CA ALA A 499 -16.13 -8.70 -1.91
C ALA A 499 -15.74 -7.89 -3.16
N THR A 500 -16.69 -7.59 -4.02
CA THR A 500 -16.47 -6.79 -5.24
C THR A 500 -16.00 -5.38 -4.89
N LEU A 501 -16.62 -4.73 -3.91
CA LEU A 501 -16.20 -3.40 -3.43
C LEU A 501 -14.79 -3.44 -2.83
N LEU A 502 -14.47 -4.45 -2.01
CA LEU A 502 -13.12 -4.59 -1.44
C LEU A 502 -12.06 -4.80 -2.51
N ARG A 503 -12.36 -5.62 -3.53
CA ARG A 503 -11.46 -5.81 -4.68
C ARG A 503 -11.22 -4.50 -5.43
N LYS A 504 -12.25 -3.69 -5.65
CA LYS A 504 -12.12 -2.36 -6.30
C LYS A 504 -11.26 -1.39 -5.49
N HIS A 505 -11.31 -1.46 -4.17
CA HIS A 505 -10.43 -0.70 -3.28
C HIS A 505 -9.01 -1.28 -3.15
N GLY A 506 -8.75 -2.46 -3.73
CA GLY A 506 -7.45 -3.12 -3.69
C GLY A 506 -7.08 -3.72 -2.34
N ALA A 507 -8.04 -3.99 -1.47
CA ALA A 507 -7.80 -4.58 -0.17
C ALA A 507 -7.62 -6.10 -0.25
N ALA A 508 -6.81 -6.67 0.65
CA ALA A 508 -6.89 -8.08 1.01
C ALA A 508 -8.05 -8.28 2.01
N VAL A 509 -8.60 -9.49 2.10
CA VAL A 509 -9.81 -9.72 2.89
C VAL A 509 -9.71 -10.96 3.77
N VAL A 510 -10.09 -10.80 5.04
CA VAL A 510 -10.37 -11.92 5.93
C VAL A 510 -11.79 -12.41 5.66
N VAL A 511 -11.93 -13.71 5.43
CA VAL A 511 -13.20 -14.41 5.22
C VAL A 511 -13.43 -15.37 6.37
N MET A 512 -14.38 -15.04 7.24
CA MET A 512 -14.69 -15.90 8.38
C MET A 512 -15.48 -17.14 7.94
N ALA A 513 -15.17 -18.28 8.53
CA ALA A 513 -15.95 -19.51 8.35
C ALA A 513 -17.29 -19.42 9.10
N PHE A 514 -18.17 -18.62 8.52
CA PHE A 514 -19.50 -18.32 9.02
C PHE A 514 -20.47 -18.31 7.84
N ASP A 515 -21.51 -19.14 7.87
CA ASP A 515 -22.55 -19.14 6.85
C ASP A 515 -23.94 -18.85 7.42
N GLU A 516 -24.98 -19.08 6.65
CA GLU A 516 -26.38 -18.86 7.03
C GLU A 516 -26.83 -19.76 8.18
N GLN A 517 -26.11 -20.87 8.42
CA GLN A 517 -26.39 -21.81 9.51
C GLN A 517 -25.67 -21.45 10.80
N GLY A 518 -24.65 -20.60 10.73
CA GLY A 518 -23.91 -20.13 11.88
C GLY A 518 -22.38 -20.28 11.76
N GLN A 519 -21.71 -20.17 12.89
CA GLN A 519 -20.26 -20.25 13.01
C GLN A 519 -19.78 -21.70 12.91
N ALA A 520 -18.77 -21.95 12.06
CA ALA A 520 -18.13 -23.26 11.96
C ALA A 520 -17.40 -23.60 13.26
N ALA A 521 -17.79 -24.72 13.87
CA ALA A 521 -17.13 -25.28 15.05
C ALA A 521 -16.30 -26.52 14.69
N THR A 522 -16.86 -27.45 13.93
CA THR A 522 -16.20 -28.69 13.50
C THR A 522 -15.24 -28.49 12.36
N LYS A 523 -14.28 -29.39 12.23
CA LYS A 523 -13.34 -29.44 11.09
C LYS A 523 -14.07 -29.45 9.75
N GLU A 524 -15.11 -30.25 9.62
CA GLU A 524 -15.88 -30.42 8.39
C GLU A 524 -16.58 -29.13 7.98
N ASP A 525 -17.21 -28.42 8.95
CA ASP A 525 -17.86 -27.14 8.67
C ASP A 525 -16.86 -26.05 8.28
N LYS A 526 -15.71 -26.00 8.96
CA LYS A 526 -14.62 -25.08 8.62
C LYS A 526 -14.17 -25.25 7.16
N ILE A 527 -13.93 -26.49 6.75
CA ILE A 527 -13.52 -26.83 5.38
C ILE A 527 -14.64 -26.49 4.38
N ARG A 528 -15.87 -26.90 4.66
CA ARG A 528 -17.03 -26.70 3.78
C ARG A 528 -17.28 -25.22 3.50
N ILE A 529 -17.32 -24.41 4.55
CA ILE A 529 -17.63 -22.98 4.44
C ILE A 529 -16.48 -22.21 3.74
N CYS A 530 -15.23 -22.49 4.12
CA CYS A 530 -14.08 -21.86 3.47
C CYS A 530 -14.00 -22.22 1.97
N LYS A 531 -14.22 -23.48 1.62
CA LYS A 531 -14.22 -23.92 0.22
C LYS A 531 -15.34 -23.26 -0.58
N ARG A 532 -16.58 -23.20 -0.06
CA ARG A 532 -17.70 -22.51 -0.71
C ARG A 532 -17.38 -21.03 -0.91
N SER A 533 -16.87 -20.36 0.11
CA SER A 533 -16.48 -18.96 0.03
C SER A 533 -15.38 -18.72 -1.01
N TYR A 534 -14.38 -19.63 -1.05
CA TYR A 534 -13.30 -19.57 -2.05
C TYR A 534 -13.85 -19.63 -3.46
N ASP A 535 -14.74 -20.61 -3.75
CA ASP A 535 -15.29 -20.79 -5.09
C ASP A 535 -16.11 -19.58 -5.55
N ILE A 536 -16.86 -18.94 -4.66
CA ILE A 536 -17.60 -17.73 -4.97
C ILE A 536 -16.63 -16.56 -5.26
N LEU A 537 -15.56 -16.40 -4.47
CA LEU A 537 -14.66 -15.28 -4.58
C LEU A 537 -13.77 -15.31 -5.81
N VAL A 538 -13.21 -16.47 -6.16
CA VAL A 538 -12.24 -16.58 -7.26
C VAL A 538 -12.89 -16.63 -8.64
N ASN A 539 -14.16 -16.98 -8.73
CA ASN A 539 -14.92 -17.03 -9.97
C ASN A 539 -15.70 -15.73 -10.23
N GLU A 540 -16.25 -15.63 -11.45
CA GLU A 540 -17.18 -14.55 -11.78
C GLU A 540 -18.43 -14.61 -10.91
N PRO A 541 -18.99 -13.45 -10.54
CA PRO A 541 -18.64 -12.09 -10.98
C PRO A 541 -17.53 -11.42 -10.16
N VAL A 542 -17.05 -12.03 -9.06
CA VAL A 542 -16.14 -11.36 -8.12
C VAL A 542 -14.70 -11.32 -8.67
N CYS A 543 -14.15 -12.45 -9.11
CA CYS A 543 -12.77 -12.59 -9.60
C CYS A 543 -11.73 -12.01 -8.63
N PHE A 544 -11.88 -12.33 -7.33
CA PHE A 544 -10.96 -11.88 -6.30
C PHE A 544 -9.62 -12.61 -6.43
N PRO A 545 -8.47 -11.91 -6.32
CA PRO A 545 -7.16 -12.56 -6.34
C PRO A 545 -7.03 -13.58 -5.19
N PRO A 546 -6.76 -14.86 -5.47
CA PRO A 546 -6.72 -15.88 -4.42
C PRO A 546 -5.63 -15.63 -3.37
N GLU A 547 -4.52 -14.98 -3.76
CA GLU A 547 -3.45 -14.58 -2.84
C GLU A 547 -3.86 -13.51 -1.83
N ASP A 548 -4.90 -12.74 -2.12
CA ASP A 548 -5.44 -11.68 -1.25
C ASP A 548 -6.59 -12.15 -0.35
N ILE A 549 -6.94 -13.45 -0.40
CA ILE A 549 -7.93 -14.09 0.47
C ILE A 549 -7.25 -14.69 1.70
N ILE A 550 -7.76 -14.33 2.89
CA ILE A 550 -7.32 -14.87 4.18
C ILE A 550 -8.52 -15.54 4.81
N PHE A 551 -8.52 -16.87 4.99
CA PHE A 551 -9.58 -17.53 5.73
C PHE A 551 -9.32 -17.46 7.22
N ASP A 552 -10.36 -17.19 8.02
CA ASP A 552 -10.41 -17.39 9.46
C ASP A 552 -11.38 -18.55 9.75
N PRO A 553 -10.84 -19.78 9.95
CA PRO A 553 -11.66 -20.93 10.27
C PRO A 553 -12.22 -20.95 11.70
N ASN A 554 -12.19 -19.84 12.41
CA ASN A 554 -12.59 -19.62 13.81
C ASN A 554 -11.76 -20.41 14.81
N ILE A 555 -10.92 -19.71 15.57
CA ILE A 555 -10.28 -20.26 16.76
C ILE A 555 -11.28 -20.17 17.93
N LEU A 556 -11.67 -21.31 18.46
CA LEU A 556 -12.61 -21.44 19.56
C LEU A 556 -11.89 -21.82 20.86
N THR A 557 -12.48 -21.46 21.98
CA THR A 557 -11.92 -21.65 23.34
C THR A 557 -11.80 -23.11 23.72
N ILE A 558 -10.62 -23.52 24.21
CA ILE A 558 -10.38 -24.84 24.81
C ILE A 558 -10.32 -24.75 26.34
N GLY A 559 -10.27 -25.89 27.02
CA GLY A 559 -10.11 -25.97 28.48
C GLY A 559 -11.31 -25.40 29.27
N THR A 560 -12.50 -25.51 28.72
CA THR A 560 -13.74 -25.00 29.32
C THR A 560 -14.42 -26.01 30.29
N GLY A 561 -13.96 -27.25 30.31
CA GLY A 561 -14.61 -28.35 31.00
C GLY A 561 -15.78 -28.99 30.25
N ILE A 562 -16.14 -28.51 29.07
CA ILE A 562 -17.12 -29.08 28.15
C ILE A 562 -16.40 -30.01 27.19
N GLU A 563 -16.81 -31.28 27.14
CA GLU A 563 -16.11 -32.33 26.36
C GLU A 563 -16.02 -31.97 24.85
N GLU A 564 -17.08 -31.42 24.26
CA GLU A 564 -17.15 -30.99 22.87
C GLU A 564 -16.10 -29.96 22.53
N HIS A 565 -15.68 -29.10 23.47
CA HIS A 565 -14.70 -28.05 23.28
C HIS A 565 -13.24 -28.55 23.27
N ASN A 566 -13.01 -29.77 23.75
CA ASN A 566 -11.64 -30.30 23.88
C ASN A 566 -10.94 -30.44 22.54
N ASN A 567 -11.70 -30.63 21.44
CA ASN A 567 -11.13 -30.84 20.11
C ASN A 567 -10.97 -29.57 19.24
N TYR A 568 -11.46 -28.42 19.70
CA TYR A 568 -11.46 -27.19 18.90
C TYR A 568 -10.09 -26.75 18.41
N GLY A 569 -9.02 -26.97 19.17
CA GLY A 569 -7.65 -26.70 18.74
C GLY A 569 -7.21 -27.62 17.61
N VAL A 570 -7.50 -28.90 17.73
CA VAL A 570 -7.20 -29.92 16.71
C VAL A 570 -8.01 -29.67 15.44
N ASP A 571 -9.32 -29.40 15.57
CA ASP A 571 -10.21 -29.12 14.43
C ASP A 571 -9.71 -27.93 13.61
N PHE A 572 -9.21 -26.87 14.27
CA PHE A 572 -8.61 -25.75 13.57
C PHE A 572 -7.32 -26.13 12.83
N ILE A 573 -6.42 -26.84 13.51
CA ILE A 573 -5.11 -27.24 12.96
C ILE A 573 -5.30 -28.16 11.74
N GLU A 574 -6.17 -29.17 11.85
CA GLU A 574 -6.44 -30.10 10.75
C GLU A 574 -7.24 -29.46 9.60
N ALA A 575 -8.24 -28.62 9.91
CA ALA A 575 -8.97 -27.86 8.90
C ALA A 575 -8.04 -26.95 8.11
N THR A 576 -7.11 -26.25 8.79
CA THR A 576 -6.12 -25.37 8.16
C THR A 576 -5.36 -26.09 7.05
N LYS A 577 -4.82 -27.28 7.33
CA LYS A 577 -4.09 -28.07 6.34
C LYS A 577 -4.95 -28.38 5.12
N THR A 578 -6.17 -28.86 5.33
CA THR A 578 -7.08 -29.22 4.25
C THR A 578 -7.55 -28.01 3.43
N ILE A 579 -7.83 -26.88 4.09
CA ILE A 579 -8.20 -25.62 3.41
C ILE A 579 -7.05 -25.13 2.52
N LYS A 580 -5.80 -25.19 2.96
CA LYS A 580 -4.62 -24.82 2.17
C LYS A 580 -4.47 -25.69 0.91
N GLU A 581 -4.86 -26.97 0.97
CA GLU A 581 -4.85 -27.89 -0.17
C GLU A 581 -5.99 -27.61 -1.15
N LEU A 582 -7.20 -27.30 -0.63
CA LEU A 582 -8.41 -27.10 -1.46
C LEU A 582 -8.57 -25.67 -2.01
N CYS A 583 -7.95 -24.68 -1.36
CA CYS A 583 -8.02 -23.27 -1.68
C CYS A 583 -6.61 -22.72 -1.98
N PRO A 584 -6.07 -22.99 -3.19
CA PRO A 584 -4.70 -22.61 -3.53
C PRO A 584 -4.45 -21.10 -3.35
N TRP A 585 -3.26 -20.76 -2.86
CA TRP A 585 -2.74 -19.40 -2.66
C TRP A 585 -3.39 -18.60 -1.55
N CYS A 586 -4.52 -19.03 -0.97
CA CYS A 586 -5.11 -18.37 0.18
C CYS A 586 -4.17 -18.38 1.40
N LYS A 587 -4.43 -17.48 2.34
CA LYS A 587 -3.79 -17.44 3.65
C LYS A 587 -4.78 -17.91 4.71
N ILE A 588 -4.27 -18.30 5.87
CA ILE A 588 -5.08 -18.68 7.04
C ILE A 588 -4.72 -17.75 8.19
N SER A 589 -5.74 -17.17 8.83
CA SER A 589 -5.60 -16.38 10.04
C SER A 589 -6.47 -16.90 11.18
N GLY A 590 -6.28 -16.30 12.35
CA GLY A 590 -7.18 -16.51 13.47
C GLY A 590 -6.83 -15.62 14.67
N GLY A 591 -7.85 -15.32 15.45
CA GLY A 591 -7.73 -14.62 16.73
C GLY A 591 -7.19 -15.57 17.82
N VAL A 592 -5.87 -15.63 17.96
CA VAL A 592 -5.17 -16.59 18.85
C VAL A 592 -5.60 -16.43 20.30
N SER A 593 -5.89 -15.21 20.74
CA SER A 593 -6.36 -14.92 22.10
C SER A 593 -7.69 -15.59 22.46
N ASN A 594 -8.50 -15.99 21.47
CA ASN A 594 -9.77 -16.70 21.70
C ASN A 594 -9.57 -18.10 22.28
N LEU A 595 -8.48 -18.78 21.87
CA LEU A 595 -8.19 -20.14 22.31
C LEU A 595 -8.13 -20.26 23.85
N SER A 596 -7.53 -19.25 24.49
CA SER A 596 -7.27 -19.21 25.92
C SER A 596 -8.21 -18.26 26.69
N PHE A 597 -9.39 -18.00 26.18
CA PHE A 597 -10.33 -17.01 26.75
C PHE A 597 -10.68 -17.33 28.22
N GLY A 598 -10.86 -18.61 28.58
CA GLY A 598 -11.17 -19.05 29.94
C GLY A 598 -10.04 -18.84 30.95
N PHE A 599 -8.80 -18.54 30.46
CA PHE A 599 -7.60 -18.38 31.30
C PHE A 599 -7.20 -16.91 31.47
N ARG A 600 -8.08 -15.95 31.15
CA ARG A 600 -7.83 -14.52 31.35
C ARG A 600 -7.44 -14.21 32.80
N GLY A 601 -6.34 -13.45 32.96
CA GLY A 601 -5.76 -13.12 34.26
C GLY A 601 -4.61 -14.03 34.71
N VAL A 602 -4.35 -15.15 33.99
CA VAL A 602 -3.20 -16.03 34.22
C VAL A 602 -2.34 -16.04 32.95
N ASN A 603 -1.62 -14.95 32.72
CA ASN A 603 -0.94 -14.72 31.43
C ASN A 603 0.06 -15.83 31.10
N VAL A 604 0.82 -16.33 32.07
CA VAL A 604 1.81 -17.39 31.84
C VAL A 604 1.19 -18.67 31.24
N VAL A 605 -0.05 -19.01 31.63
CA VAL A 605 -0.78 -20.16 31.05
C VAL A 605 -1.29 -19.83 29.64
N ARG A 606 -1.84 -18.63 29.48
CA ARG A 606 -2.32 -18.17 28.15
C ARG A 606 -1.21 -18.15 27.11
N GLU A 607 -0.09 -17.52 27.42
CA GLU A 607 1.09 -17.44 26.57
C GLU A 607 1.64 -18.82 26.23
N SER A 608 1.63 -19.75 27.22
CA SER A 608 2.04 -21.14 27.01
C SER A 608 1.12 -21.90 26.05
N ILE A 609 -0.19 -21.71 26.17
CA ILE A 609 -1.20 -22.29 25.24
C ILE A 609 -0.98 -21.72 23.84
N HIS A 610 -0.80 -20.40 23.70
CA HIS A 610 -0.56 -19.74 22.41
C HIS A 610 0.73 -20.26 21.76
N ALA A 611 1.81 -20.45 22.51
CA ALA A 611 3.08 -20.94 21.99
C ALA A 611 2.93 -22.31 21.31
N TYR A 612 2.28 -23.26 21.97
CA TYR A 612 2.08 -24.60 21.37
C TYR A 612 1.06 -24.59 20.25
N PHE A 613 -0.04 -23.82 20.38
CA PHE A 613 -1.00 -23.71 19.31
C PHE A 613 -0.37 -23.14 18.03
N LEU A 614 0.32 -22.02 18.13
CA LEU A 614 0.99 -21.39 16.99
C LEU A 614 2.05 -22.30 16.38
N HIS A 615 2.81 -23.01 17.22
CA HIS A 615 3.79 -23.97 16.70
C HIS A 615 3.13 -25.02 15.80
N HIS A 616 2.06 -25.66 16.26
CA HIS A 616 1.36 -26.70 15.49
C HIS A 616 0.57 -26.14 14.31
N ALA A 617 -0.12 -25.02 14.49
CA ALA A 617 -0.92 -24.40 13.43
C ALA A 617 -0.04 -23.83 12.29
N CYS A 618 1.08 -23.19 12.61
CA CYS A 618 1.95 -22.61 11.60
C CYS A 618 2.88 -23.65 10.97
N VAL A 619 3.65 -24.38 11.79
CA VAL A 619 4.70 -25.28 11.29
C VAL A 619 4.10 -26.56 10.67
N SER A 620 3.09 -27.14 11.31
CA SER A 620 2.53 -28.43 10.87
C SER A 620 1.39 -28.29 9.86
N SER A 621 0.67 -27.16 9.83
CA SER A 621 -0.55 -27.01 9.04
C SER A 621 -0.57 -25.78 8.12
N GLY A 622 0.38 -24.87 8.26
CA GLY A 622 0.56 -23.74 7.34
C GLY A 622 -0.36 -22.54 7.60
N MET A 623 -0.74 -22.30 8.87
CA MET A 623 -1.33 -21.01 9.27
C MET A 623 -0.33 -19.88 9.01
N ASP A 624 -0.77 -18.81 8.36
CA ASP A 624 0.10 -17.73 7.90
C ASP A 624 0.08 -16.51 8.84
N VAL A 625 -1.08 -16.19 9.42
CA VAL A 625 -1.35 -14.92 10.10
C VAL A 625 -2.01 -15.16 11.45
N GLY A 626 -1.54 -14.53 12.51
CA GLY A 626 -2.17 -14.60 13.82
C GLY A 626 -2.45 -13.22 14.41
N ILE A 627 -3.68 -13.02 14.84
CA ILE A 627 -4.09 -11.82 15.58
C ILE A 627 -3.80 -12.10 17.05
N VAL A 628 -2.73 -11.49 17.57
CA VAL A 628 -2.25 -11.72 18.94
C VAL A 628 -1.35 -10.55 19.38
N ASN A 629 -1.25 -10.31 20.67
CA ASN A 629 -0.35 -9.29 21.21
C ASN A 629 1.12 -9.64 20.93
N ALA A 630 1.80 -8.87 20.11
CA ALA A 630 3.18 -9.08 19.73
C ALA A 630 4.15 -9.15 20.96
N ALA A 631 3.87 -8.36 22.00
CA ALA A 631 4.68 -8.32 23.21
C ALA A 631 4.49 -9.53 24.13
N GLU A 632 3.51 -10.38 23.90
CA GLU A 632 3.16 -11.54 24.75
C GLU A 632 3.36 -12.89 24.03
N MET A 633 4.17 -12.92 22.97
CA MET A 633 4.48 -14.16 22.24
C MET A 633 5.67 -14.86 22.86
N LEU A 634 5.51 -16.16 23.13
CA LEU A 634 6.56 -17.06 23.61
C LEU A 634 6.89 -18.11 22.54
N HIS A 635 8.15 -18.46 22.44
CA HIS A 635 8.53 -19.66 21.71
C HIS A 635 8.32 -20.89 22.62
N PRO A 636 7.95 -22.10 22.10
CA PRO A 636 7.72 -23.29 22.91
C PRO A 636 8.86 -23.65 23.87
N VAL A 637 10.12 -23.35 23.53
CA VAL A 637 11.28 -23.60 24.41
C VAL A 637 11.31 -22.66 25.63
N GLU A 638 10.65 -21.52 25.57
CA GLU A 638 10.59 -20.53 26.67
C GLU A 638 9.44 -20.81 27.65
N VAL A 639 8.51 -21.68 27.26
CA VAL A 639 7.39 -22.09 28.12
C VAL A 639 7.95 -22.74 29.40
N PRO A 640 7.44 -22.35 30.61
CA PRO A 640 7.83 -22.96 31.87
C PRO A 640 7.67 -24.49 31.84
N VAL A 641 8.68 -25.21 32.33
CA VAL A 641 8.79 -26.67 32.21
C VAL A 641 7.51 -27.38 32.72
N GLN A 642 6.92 -26.89 33.81
CA GLN A 642 5.70 -27.46 34.41
C GLN A 642 4.44 -27.27 33.54
N LEU A 643 4.45 -26.31 32.58
CA LEU A 643 3.33 -26.03 31.70
C LEU A 643 3.47 -26.68 30.32
N ARG A 644 4.66 -27.13 29.92
CA ARG A 644 4.95 -27.62 28.56
C ARG A 644 4.01 -28.73 28.14
N GLU A 645 4.11 -29.86 28.80
CA GLU A 645 3.32 -31.05 28.47
C GLU A 645 1.81 -30.78 28.64
N VAL A 646 1.43 -30.10 29.72
CA VAL A 646 0.02 -29.85 30.06
C VAL A 646 -0.68 -28.96 29.01
N CYS A 647 -0.01 -27.89 28.57
CA CYS A 647 -0.56 -27.00 27.55
C CYS A 647 -0.59 -27.66 26.17
N GLU A 648 0.47 -28.38 25.79
CA GLU A 648 0.52 -29.08 24.51
C GLU A 648 -0.52 -30.21 24.42
N ASP A 649 -0.66 -31.02 25.49
CA ASP A 649 -1.70 -32.08 25.58
C ASP A 649 -3.12 -31.50 25.44
N ALA A 650 -3.38 -30.34 26.06
CA ALA A 650 -4.66 -29.68 25.95
C ALA A 650 -4.96 -29.10 24.57
N VAL A 651 -3.96 -28.46 23.93
CA VAL A 651 -4.09 -27.92 22.58
C VAL A 651 -4.37 -29.03 21.56
N LEU A 652 -3.70 -30.17 21.71
CA LEU A 652 -3.78 -31.30 20.77
C LEU A 652 -4.75 -32.41 21.23
N ASN A 653 -5.45 -32.19 22.34
CA ASN A 653 -6.40 -33.18 22.91
C ASN A 653 -5.80 -34.60 22.95
N ARG A 654 -4.54 -34.73 23.41
CA ARG A 654 -3.79 -36.01 23.37
C ARG A 654 -4.27 -37.02 24.41
N ARG A 655 -4.98 -36.54 25.43
CA ARG A 655 -5.38 -37.35 26.58
C ARG A 655 -6.79 -37.00 27.03
N PRO A 656 -7.58 -37.96 27.51
CA PRO A 656 -8.92 -37.68 28.04
C PRO A 656 -8.94 -36.72 29.23
N ASP A 657 -7.87 -36.68 30.03
CA ASP A 657 -7.72 -35.84 31.23
C ASP A 657 -6.94 -34.54 30.95
N ALA A 658 -6.68 -34.18 29.69
CA ALA A 658 -5.88 -33.02 29.33
C ALA A 658 -6.44 -31.70 29.86
N THR A 659 -7.75 -31.49 29.72
CA THR A 659 -8.44 -30.31 30.25
C THR A 659 -8.35 -30.22 31.77
N ASP A 660 -8.57 -31.31 32.49
CA ASP A 660 -8.50 -31.33 33.98
C ASP A 660 -7.08 -30.99 34.46
N ARG A 661 -6.08 -31.55 33.83
CA ARG A 661 -4.66 -31.23 34.10
C ARG A 661 -4.33 -29.75 33.87
N LEU A 662 -4.83 -29.16 32.76
CA LEU A 662 -4.66 -27.75 32.45
C LEU A 662 -5.32 -26.84 33.46
N LEU A 663 -6.55 -27.18 33.88
CA LEU A 663 -7.28 -26.46 34.93
C LEU A 663 -6.53 -26.52 36.27
N ALA A 664 -6.06 -27.71 36.67
CA ALA A 664 -5.29 -27.87 37.89
C ALA A 664 -3.97 -27.08 37.88
N ALA A 665 -3.24 -27.10 36.76
CA ALA A 665 -2.04 -26.31 36.59
C ALA A 665 -2.31 -24.78 36.61
N THR A 666 -3.46 -24.38 36.10
CA THR A 666 -3.89 -22.97 36.13
C THR A 666 -4.19 -22.50 37.55
N GLU A 667 -4.86 -23.31 38.35
CA GLU A 667 -5.12 -23.00 39.77
C GLU A 667 -3.83 -22.91 40.57
N ALA A 668 -2.88 -23.81 40.33
CA ALA A 668 -1.55 -23.74 40.96
C ALA A 668 -0.81 -22.45 40.62
N GLU A 669 -0.87 -22.01 39.37
CA GLU A 669 -0.28 -20.73 38.97
C GLU A 669 -1.00 -19.50 39.57
N LYS A 670 -2.35 -19.56 39.72
CA LYS A 670 -3.10 -18.51 40.43
C LYS A 670 -2.68 -18.43 41.89
N GLU A 671 -2.60 -19.56 42.59
CA GLU A 671 -2.14 -19.61 43.96
C GLU A 671 -0.72 -19.06 44.12
N ALA A 672 0.18 -19.44 43.21
CA ALA A 672 1.54 -18.94 43.19
C ALA A 672 1.58 -17.41 42.95
N MET A 673 0.72 -16.88 42.05
CA MET A 673 0.58 -15.44 41.84
C MET A 673 0.02 -14.72 43.09
N GLU A 674 -0.97 -15.28 43.76
CA GLU A 674 -1.50 -14.69 44.99
C GLU A 674 -0.49 -14.75 46.15
N LEU A 675 0.25 -15.83 46.31
CA LEU A 675 1.37 -15.92 47.25
C LEU A 675 2.43 -14.87 46.98
N ARG A 676 2.80 -14.66 45.74
CA ARG A 676 3.71 -13.57 45.32
C ARG A 676 3.15 -12.20 45.65
N LYS A 677 1.86 -11.97 45.49
CA LYS A 677 1.18 -10.70 45.86
C LYS A 677 1.03 -10.54 47.37
N ARG A 678 0.74 -11.62 48.14
CA ARG A 678 0.59 -11.60 49.61
C ARG A 678 1.95 -11.58 50.33
N GLY A 679 2.99 -12.13 49.71
CA GLY A 679 4.36 -12.10 50.20
C GLY A 679 5.03 -10.75 50.03
N GLY A 680 4.29 -9.66 49.89
CA GLY A 680 4.76 -8.27 49.75
C GLY A 680 5.40 -7.66 51.00
N GLY A 681 5.98 -8.47 51.87
CA GLY A 681 6.86 -8.10 52.97
C GLY A 681 8.10 -8.96 52.97
N ALA A 682 8.99 -8.82 52.05
CA ALA A 682 10.39 -9.13 51.95
C ALA A 682 10.77 -9.76 50.60
N VAL A 683 11.69 -9.08 49.97
CA VAL A 683 12.34 -9.45 48.72
C VAL A 683 11.41 -9.31 47.48
N GLN A 684 11.07 -8.05 47.12
CA GLN A 684 11.28 -7.70 45.74
C GLN A 684 12.73 -8.11 45.41
N VAL A 685 12.90 -9.27 44.75
CA VAL A 685 13.87 -9.31 43.68
C VAL A 685 13.22 -8.39 42.65
N LYS A 686 13.47 -7.07 42.76
CA LYS A 686 13.42 -6.16 41.63
C LYS A 686 14.12 -6.97 40.54
N LYS A 687 13.46 -7.34 39.44
CA LYS A 687 14.18 -7.49 38.20
C LYS A 687 15.00 -6.24 38.15
N LYS A 688 16.32 -6.35 38.43
CA LYS A 688 17.21 -5.21 38.38
C LYS A 688 16.93 -4.64 37.00
N SER A 689 16.43 -3.42 36.96
CA SER A 689 16.33 -2.71 35.68
C SER A 689 17.73 -2.87 35.08
N TRP A 690 17.85 -3.14 33.79
CA TRP A 690 19.16 -3.14 33.16
C TRP A 690 19.92 -1.84 33.44
N ARG A 691 19.19 -0.79 33.79
CA ARG A 691 19.77 0.49 34.29
C ARG A 691 20.44 0.37 35.66
N ASP A 692 20.15 -0.66 36.44
CA ASP A 692 20.77 -0.90 37.75
C ASP A 692 22.03 -1.78 37.64
N LEU A 693 22.40 -2.19 36.42
CA LEU A 693 23.64 -2.94 36.15
C LEU A 693 24.88 -2.03 36.23
N PRO A 694 26.06 -2.58 36.46
CA PRO A 694 27.33 -1.86 36.31
C PRO A 694 27.44 -1.21 34.93
N ILE A 695 28.10 -0.05 34.82
CA ILE A 695 28.13 0.75 33.60
C ILE A 695 28.61 -0.05 32.37
N ALA A 696 29.57 -0.91 32.50
CA ALA A 696 30.09 -1.78 31.44
C ALA A 696 28.97 -2.72 30.91
N GLU A 697 28.21 -3.32 31.81
CA GLU A 697 27.11 -4.21 31.47
C GLU A 697 25.90 -3.44 30.88
N ARG A 698 25.66 -2.19 31.29
CA ARG A 698 24.67 -1.32 30.70
C ARG A 698 24.98 -1.01 29.24
N LEU A 699 26.23 -0.64 28.94
CA LEU A 699 26.68 -0.39 27.57
C LEU A 699 26.59 -1.63 26.69
N THR A 700 27.06 -2.78 27.20
CA THR A 700 26.90 -4.06 26.48
C THR A 700 25.45 -4.39 26.22
N HIS A 701 24.56 -4.26 27.22
CA HIS A 701 23.13 -4.53 27.07
C HIS A 701 22.46 -3.58 26.07
N ALA A 702 22.74 -2.28 26.16
CA ALA A 702 22.20 -1.28 25.26
C ALA A 702 22.59 -1.56 23.81
N LEU A 703 23.85 -1.94 23.56
CA LEU A 703 24.33 -2.27 22.22
C LEU A 703 23.66 -3.54 21.68
N VAL A 704 23.59 -4.62 22.48
CA VAL A 704 22.96 -5.89 22.07
C VAL A 704 21.46 -5.73 21.79
N LYS A 705 20.77 -4.80 22.48
CA LYS A 705 19.33 -4.54 22.33
C LYS A 705 19.01 -3.36 21.40
N GLY A 706 20.01 -2.67 20.84
CA GLY A 706 19.83 -1.52 19.95
C GLY A 706 19.26 -0.27 20.65
N ILE A 707 19.44 -0.13 21.97
CA ILE A 707 18.92 0.99 22.76
C ILE A 707 19.89 2.16 22.69
N SER A 708 19.51 3.25 22.03
CA SER A 708 20.35 4.45 21.85
C SER A 708 20.06 5.57 22.86
N GLU A 709 18.91 5.55 23.55
CA GLU A 709 18.42 6.64 24.42
C GLU A 709 19.40 7.12 25.48
N HIS A 710 20.27 6.23 25.99
CA HIS A 710 21.19 6.54 27.08
C HIS A 710 22.66 6.47 26.68
N VAL A 711 22.97 6.26 25.38
CA VAL A 711 24.33 5.95 24.91
C VAL A 711 25.34 7.05 25.26
N ASP A 712 24.99 8.31 25.08
CA ASP A 712 25.90 9.43 25.35
C ASP A 712 26.26 9.51 26.86
N LYS A 713 25.24 9.40 27.71
CA LYS A 713 25.40 9.47 29.16
C LYS A 713 26.19 8.28 29.72
N ASP A 714 25.86 7.08 29.28
CA ASP A 714 26.51 5.86 29.75
C ASP A 714 27.95 5.75 29.23
N THR A 715 28.21 6.21 28.01
CA THR A 715 29.56 6.28 27.44
C THR A 715 30.45 7.25 28.23
N GLU A 716 29.91 8.43 28.58
CA GLU A 716 30.65 9.41 29.36
C GLU A 716 30.89 8.96 30.81
N GLU A 717 29.94 8.28 31.43
CA GLU A 717 30.09 7.67 32.76
C GLU A 717 31.20 6.60 32.73
N MET A 718 31.20 5.70 31.73
CA MET A 718 32.22 4.69 31.56
C MET A 718 33.61 5.29 31.29
N ARG A 719 33.69 6.35 30.46
CA ARG A 719 34.91 7.08 30.17
C ARG A 719 35.51 7.66 31.46
N SER A 720 34.68 8.29 32.28
CA SER A 720 35.09 8.89 33.54
C SER A 720 35.58 7.84 34.52
N GLU A 721 34.96 6.66 34.62
CA GLU A 721 35.39 5.56 35.48
C GLU A 721 36.71 4.99 35.02
N ILE A 722 36.96 4.85 33.72
CA ILE A 722 38.23 4.39 33.16
C ILE A 722 39.36 5.39 33.47
N GLU A 723 39.13 6.66 33.29
CA GLU A 723 40.13 7.72 33.61
C GLU A 723 40.49 7.73 35.10
N GLN A 724 39.51 7.57 35.99
CA GLN A 724 39.76 7.51 37.44
C GLN A 724 40.66 6.34 37.87
N ARG A 725 40.58 5.22 37.14
CA ARG A 725 41.45 4.05 37.37
C ARG A 725 42.78 4.09 36.61
N GLY A 726 43.06 5.22 35.88
CA GLY A 726 44.28 5.40 35.11
C GLY A 726 44.34 4.66 33.78
N GLY A 727 43.16 4.23 33.26
CA GLY A 727 43.03 3.56 31.98
C GLY A 727 42.94 4.56 30.81
N LYS A 728 42.89 4.03 29.59
CA LYS A 728 42.78 4.83 28.36
C LYS A 728 41.34 4.91 27.90
N THR A 729 40.90 6.06 27.42
CA THR A 729 39.57 6.28 26.89
C THR A 729 39.13 5.26 25.85
N LEU A 730 40.08 4.71 25.08
CA LEU A 730 39.84 3.67 24.09
C LEU A 730 39.26 2.37 24.69
N GLU A 731 39.47 2.11 25.98
CA GLU A 731 38.93 0.94 26.68
C GLU A 731 37.40 0.91 26.76
N VAL A 732 36.72 2.04 26.53
CA VAL A 732 35.23 2.07 26.35
C VAL A 732 34.84 1.21 25.14
N ILE A 733 35.60 1.36 24.06
CA ILE A 733 35.36 0.63 22.81
C ILE A 733 35.85 -0.81 22.92
N GLU A 734 37.10 -0.99 23.33
CA GLU A 734 37.79 -2.31 23.42
C GLU A 734 37.20 -3.23 24.49
N GLY A 735 36.48 -2.68 25.47
CA GLY A 735 35.80 -3.43 26.53
C GLY A 735 34.32 -3.67 26.25
N PRO A 736 33.42 -2.90 26.88
CA PRO A 736 31.97 -3.18 26.87
C PRO A 736 31.33 -3.14 25.48
N LEU A 737 31.78 -2.22 24.59
CA LEU A 737 31.19 -2.14 23.26
C LEU A 737 31.63 -3.31 22.36
N MET A 738 32.92 -3.71 22.42
CA MET A 738 33.38 -4.91 21.69
C MET A 738 32.75 -6.19 22.24
N GLN A 739 32.55 -6.30 23.55
CA GLN A 739 31.82 -7.42 24.13
C GLN A 739 30.39 -7.50 23.59
N GLY A 740 29.69 -6.36 23.54
CA GLY A 740 28.36 -6.29 22.95
C GLY A 740 28.35 -6.68 21.48
N MET A 741 29.31 -6.18 20.68
CA MET A 741 29.43 -6.54 19.27
C MET A 741 29.73 -8.03 19.06
N ASN A 742 30.52 -8.64 19.91
CA ASN A 742 30.76 -10.09 19.84
C ASN A 742 29.46 -10.88 20.08
N VAL A 743 28.66 -10.48 21.08
CA VAL A 743 27.34 -11.10 21.33
C VAL A 743 26.41 -10.91 20.12
N VAL A 744 26.38 -9.73 19.52
CA VAL A 744 25.62 -9.47 18.29
C VAL A 744 26.12 -10.35 17.14
N GLY A 745 27.44 -10.47 16.99
CA GLY A 745 28.08 -11.34 15.99
C GLY A 745 27.72 -12.82 16.17
N ASP A 746 27.75 -13.31 17.40
CA ASP A 746 27.37 -14.70 17.74
C ASP A 746 25.86 -14.94 17.44
N LEU A 747 24.99 -13.99 17.80
CA LEU A 747 23.56 -14.06 17.50
C LEU A 747 23.32 -14.04 16.00
N PHE A 748 24.07 -13.24 15.24
CA PHE A 748 23.97 -13.17 13.79
C PHE A 748 24.51 -14.43 13.09
N GLY A 749 25.55 -15.06 13.67
CA GLY A 749 26.11 -16.31 13.16
C GLY A 749 25.27 -17.55 13.49
N ALA A 750 24.42 -17.45 14.50
CA ALA A 750 23.50 -18.53 14.88
C ALA A 750 22.15 -18.51 14.11
N GLY A 751 21.90 -17.51 13.24
CA GLY A 751 20.70 -17.38 12.39
C GLY A 751 19.64 -16.55 13.05
#